data_7a3ad33b9a41b9a317cf32e0c5a49a30
#
_entry.id   7a3ad33b9a41b9a317cf32e0c5a49a30
#
_cell.length_a   1.000
_cell.length_b   1.000
_cell.length_c   1.000
_cell.angle_alpha   90.00
_cell.angle_beta   90.00
_cell.angle_gamma   90.00
#
_symmetry.space_group_name_H-M   'P 1'
#
loop_
_entity.id
_entity.type
_entity.pdbx_description
1 polymer ?
#
loop_
_entity_poly.entity_id
_entity_poly.type
_entity_poly.pdbx_seq_one_letter_code
_entity_poly.pdbx_strand_id
1 'polypeptide(L)'
;MSKNNLKLHIVNETNQNVSVAMIPSLSTAEVKKILAQSANNTLLRFSTAGSVDDGKSTLIGRLLHDSKNIYEDHLQALEKKAKVKGAAVDLAFVTDGLKAEQEQGITIDVAYRYFSTPKRRFILADSPGHEQYTRNMATGASTADLTIILIDARKGVITQTKRHSFIASLLGVPRLLVAVNKMDLVDYSQKVFDLIKGDYIQFASKLGIKDVRFVPVSALKGDNLVEKSSVMPWYSGETIMEYLENVYIGSDSNQVDFRFPIQYVVRPHQNYRGYAGQIRSGSIKVGEEVLVLPSMRTSKIKSIDYMAVDPKKRQLETAMSPQSVTISLEDEIDISRGDMLVRPNNIPSVRQDFEAMLLWMSEDQMDPKRAYILMHTSRETRALIGDIKYKVDVNTLSRQIGTPFKLNEIGRVSLSTKSPLFLDSYGQNRSTGNFILVDPDTFLTVASGMVLDRGESSNSHLRTGDIQVANDIHKEEGTVSRENREISFGFKAITLWCTGLSGSGKSTIAKAVESKFFSQGRPVYRLDGDNLRFGLNKNLGFSKEDRAENIRRAAEVAKLFNDAGVSVVCSLISPMREDREHARKIIGVDSFIELYLNTPISECEKRDPHGLYKKARTGEIKEFTGISSPVSYTHLTLPTNREV
;
A
#
# COMPACT_ATOMS: atom_id res chain seq x y z
N MET A 1 21.61 -4.40 -57.33
CA MET A 1 20.95 -4.01 -56.07
C MET A 1 21.28 -5.10 -55.04
N SER A 2 22.29 -4.85 -54.22
CA SER A 2 22.86 -5.85 -53.33
C SER A 2 22.04 -5.94 -52.04
N LYS A 3 21.57 -7.13 -51.74
CA LYS A 3 20.93 -7.47 -50.44
C LYS A 3 22.04 -7.57 -49.38
N ASN A 4 22.13 -6.59 -48.51
CA ASN A 4 23.00 -6.68 -47.32
C ASN A 4 22.34 -7.56 -46.29
N ASN A 5 22.82 -8.79 -46.16
CA ASN A 5 22.52 -9.68 -45.07
C ASN A 5 23.34 -9.26 -43.84
N LEU A 6 22.68 -8.72 -42.80
CA LEU A 6 23.31 -8.54 -41.50
C LEU A 6 23.41 -9.91 -40.81
N LYS A 7 24.62 -10.42 -40.67
CA LYS A 7 24.92 -11.56 -39.80
C LYS A 7 25.22 -11.06 -38.41
N LEU A 8 24.33 -11.36 -37.45
CA LEU A 8 24.62 -11.18 -36.02
C LEU A 8 25.37 -12.43 -35.53
N HIS A 9 26.62 -12.25 -35.14
CA HIS A 9 27.38 -13.28 -34.44
C HIS A 9 27.19 -13.08 -32.93
N ILE A 10 26.52 -14.03 -32.28
CA ILE A 10 26.50 -14.14 -30.82
C ILE A 10 27.55 -15.20 -30.46
N VAL A 11 28.61 -14.78 -29.76
CA VAL A 11 29.65 -15.68 -29.25
C VAL A 11 29.26 -16.06 -27.82
N ASN A 12 28.98 -17.32 -27.62
CA ASN A 12 28.87 -17.89 -26.26
C ASN A 12 30.27 -18.31 -25.80
N GLU A 13 30.53 -18.24 -24.50
CA GLU A 13 31.82 -18.52 -23.85
C GLU A 13 32.37 -19.98 -24.04
N THR A 14 31.71 -20.81 -24.81
CA THR A 14 32.10 -22.20 -25.07
C THR A 14 32.39 -22.50 -26.52
N ASN A 15 32.97 -21.61 -27.29
CA ASN A 15 33.58 -21.86 -28.61
C ASN A 15 32.99 -23.00 -29.50
N GLN A 16 31.68 -23.21 -29.49
CA GLN A 16 31.02 -24.12 -30.42
C GLN A 16 30.16 -23.34 -31.41
N ASN A 17 30.46 -23.54 -32.72
CA ASN A 17 29.68 -22.98 -33.82
C ASN A 17 28.26 -23.56 -33.83
N VAL A 18 27.28 -22.82 -33.38
CA VAL A 18 25.87 -23.18 -33.52
C VAL A 18 25.35 -22.55 -34.82
N SER A 19 24.87 -23.40 -35.73
CA SER A 19 24.22 -22.96 -36.98
C SER A 19 22.91 -22.25 -36.66
N VAL A 20 22.86 -20.95 -36.96
CA VAL A 20 21.69 -20.12 -36.78
C VAL A 20 20.66 -20.40 -37.89
N ALA A 21 19.47 -20.87 -37.51
CA ALA A 21 18.34 -20.98 -38.42
C ALA A 21 17.96 -19.60 -38.99
N MET A 22 17.69 -19.52 -40.29
CA MET A 22 17.32 -18.30 -40.98
C MET A 22 15.99 -17.76 -40.41
N ILE A 23 16.07 -16.61 -39.69
CA ILE A 23 14.91 -15.79 -39.40
C ILE A 23 14.52 -15.04 -40.67
N PRO A 24 13.23 -14.99 -41.08
CA PRO A 24 12.81 -14.20 -42.23
C PRO A 24 13.25 -12.76 -42.06
N SER A 25 13.91 -12.19 -43.07
CA SER A 25 14.46 -10.84 -43.02
C SER A 25 13.32 -9.81 -42.95
N LEU A 26 13.01 -9.33 -41.75
CA LEU A 26 12.16 -8.17 -41.55
C LEU A 26 12.79 -6.94 -42.23
N SER A 27 12.01 -6.17 -42.93
CA SER A 27 12.49 -4.92 -43.55
C SER A 27 12.89 -3.92 -42.44
N THR A 28 13.82 -3.01 -42.75
CA THR A 28 14.26 -1.97 -41.80
C THR A 28 13.07 -1.12 -41.30
N ALA A 29 12.01 -0.98 -42.10
CA ALA A 29 10.78 -0.27 -41.74
C ALA A 29 9.94 -1.08 -40.72
N GLU A 30 9.85 -2.41 -40.87
CA GLU A 30 9.16 -3.30 -39.92
C GLU A 30 9.90 -3.38 -38.60
N VAL A 31 11.23 -3.46 -38.61
CA VAL A 31 12.06 -3.40 -37.39
C VAL A 31 11.87 -2.06 -36.67
N LYS A 32 11.87 -0.93 -37.38
CA LYS A 32 11.60 0.39 -36.80
C LYS A 32 10.18 0.50 -36.23
N LYS A 33 9.19 -0.08 -36.90
CA LYS A 33 7.80 -0.11 -36.42
C LYS A 33 7.65 -0.96 -35.17
N ILE A 34 8.29 -2.12 -35.11
CA ILE A 34 8.33 -2.99 -33.93
C ILE A 34 9.04 -2.30 -32.76
N LEU A 35 10.19 -1.66 -33.01
CA LEU A 35 10.92 -0.91 -32.00
C LEU A 35 10.14 0.31 -31.50
N ALA A 36 9.43 1.03 -32.36
CA ALA A 36 8.58 2.15 -31.97
C ALA A 36 7.35 1.70 -31.16
N GLN A 37 6.74 0.58 -31.54
CA GLN A 37 5.64 -0.02 -30.77
C GLN A 37 6.14 -0.54 -29.42
N SER A 38 7.33 -1.15 -29.36
CA SER A 38 7.89 -1.66 -28.12
C SER A 38 8.34 -0.57 -27.13
N ALA A 39 8.65 0.63 -27.62
CA ALA A 39 9.04 1.78 -26.79
C ALA A 39 7.86 2.36 -25.98
N ASN A 40 6.62 2.19 -26.46
CA ASN A 40 5.41 2.68 -25.83
C ASN A 40 4.69 1.63 -24.96
N ASN A 41 5.14 0.38 -24.96
CA ASN A 41 4.48 -0.67 -24.18
C ASN A 41 4.80 -0.54 -22.69
N THR A 42 3.76 -0.36 -21.88
CA THR A 42 3.88 -0.34 -20.41
C THR A 42 4.29 -1.72 -19.88
N LEU A 43 5.02 -1.74 -18.78
CA LEU A 43 5.45 -2.96 -18.11
C LEU A 43 4.52 -3.25 -16.93
N LEU A 44 3.92 -4.44 -16.88
CA LEU A 44 3.15 -4.93 -15.73
C LEU A 44 3.95 -6.03 -15.02
N ARG A 45 4.13 -5.88 -13.72
CA ARG A 45 4.66 -6.92 -12.84
C ARG A 45 3.52 -7.55 -12.08
N PHE A 46 3.38 -8.87 -12.19
CA PHE A 46 2.36 -9.57 -11.42
C PHE A 46 2.90 -10.86 -10.82
N SER A 47 2.34 -11.25 -9.69
CA SER A 47 2.67 -12.49 -9.01
C SER A 47 1.48 -13.44 -9.02
N THR A 48 1.75 -14.73 -8.92
CA THR A 48 0.72 -15.76 -8.71
C THR A 48 0.82 -16.30 -7.29
N ALA A 49 -0.32 -16.56 -6.66
CA ALA A 49 -0.40 -17.17 -5.35
C ALA A 49 -1.62 -18.10 -5.28
N GLY A 50 -1.52 -19.17 -4.51
CA GLY A 50 -2.58 -20.17 -4.35
C GLY A 50 -2.00 -21.37 -3.62
N SER A 51 -2.84 -22.26 -3.13
CA SER A 51 -2.41 -23.47 -2.43
C SER A 51 -1.74 -24.46 -3.39
N VAL A 52 -1.11 -25.46 -2.81
CA VAL A 52 -0.67 -26.63 -3.56
C VAL A 52 -1.88 -27.23 -4.27
N ASP A 53 -1.71 -27.66 -5.51
CA ASP A 53 -2.74 -28.23 -6.38
C ASP A 53 -3.86 -27.27 -6.85
N ASP A 54 -3.82 -25.98 -6.56
CA ASP A 54 -4.80 -25.02 -7.13
C ASP A 54 -4.58 -24.79 -8.63
N GLY A 55 -3.47 -25.27 -9.21
CA GLY A 55 -3.17 -25.24 -10.63
C GLY A 55 -2.38 -24.01 -11.09
N LYS A 56 -1.51 -23.45 -10.24
CA LYS A 56 -0.64 -22.30 -10.57
C LYS A 56 0.23 -22.58 -11.80
N SER A 57 1.04 -23.64 -11.76
CA SER A 57 1.95 -24.00 -12.86
C SER A 57 1.20 -24.28 -14.15
N THR A 58 0.02 -24.93 -14.06
CA THR A 58 -0.85 -25.16 -15.21
C THR A 58 -1.37 -23.85 -15.81
N LEU A 59 -1.83 -22.90 -14.96
CA LEU A 59 -2.31 -21.59 -15.40
C LEU A 59 -1.20 -20.80 -16.10
N ILE A 60 0.00 -20.77 -15.50
CA ILE A 60 1.14 -20.04 -16.06
C ILE A 60 1.59 -20.66 -17.37
N GLY A 61 1.76 -21.99 -17.39
CA GLY A 61 2.14 -22.72 -18.60
C GLY A 61 1.14 -22.49 -19.72
N ARG A 62 -0.16 -22.46 -19.41
CA ARG A 62 -1.22 -22.20 -20.38
C ARG A 62 -1.22 -20.75 -20.87
N LEU A 63 -1.07 -19.77 -19.98
CA LEU A 63 -0.93 -18.36 -20.37
C LEU A 63 0.24 -18.14 -21.33
N LEU A 64 1.40 -18.74 -21.05
CA LEU A 64 2.60 -18.65 -21.91
C LEU A 64 2.40 -19.36 -23.25
N HIS A 65 1.73 -20.52 -23.23
CA HIS A 65 1.44 -21.28 -24.44
C HIS A 65 0.47 -20.53 -25.35
N ASP A 66 -0.69 -20.11 -24.83
CA ASP A 66 -1.77 -19.50 -25.63
C ASP A 66 -1.40 -18.08 -26.08
N SER A 67 -0.52 -17.39 -25.35
CA SER A 67 0.07 -16.11 -25.79
C SER A 67 1.25 -16.24 -26.76
N LYS A 68 1.58 -17.45 -27.19
CA LYS A 68 2.65 -17.76 -28.16
C LYS A 68 4.05 -17.29 -27.69
N ASN A 69 4.30 -17.32 -26.38
CA ASN A 69 5.58 -16.91 -25.79
C ASN A 69 6.48 -18.09 -25.37
N ILE A 70 6.16 -19.33 -25.79
CA ILE A 70 7.00 -20.49 -25.58
C ILE A 70 7.84 -20.72 -26.84
N TYR A 71 9.16 -20.90 -26.66
CA TYR A 71 10.04 -21.24 -27.76
C TYR A 71 9.68 -22.62 -28.34
N GLU A 72 9.67 -22.70 -29.64
CA GLU A 72 9.23 -23.88 -30.39
C GLU A 72 10.02 -25.17 -30.03
N ASP A 73 11.33 -25.03 -29.76
CA ASP A 73 12.21 -26.13 -29.31
C ASP A 73 11.77 -26.72 -27.96
N HIS A 74 11.34 -25.85 -27.00
CA HIS A 74 10.82 -26.29 -25.71
C HIS A 74 9.48 -27.03 -25.87
N LEU A 75 8.61 -26.52 -26.73
CA LEU A 75 7.31 -27.14 -27.02
C LEU A 75 7.50 -28.54 -27.62
N GLN A 76 8.38 -28.67 -28.60
CA GLN A 76 8.72 -29.96 -29.23
C GLN A 76 9.35 -30.96 -28.23
N ALA A 77 10.17 -30.48 -27.30
CA ALA A 77 10.76 -31.32 -26.24
C ALA A 77 9.68 -31.88 -25.29
N LEU A 78 8.67 -31.03 -24.94
CA LEU A 78 7.54 -31.45 -24.12
C LEU A 78 6.62 -32.43 -24.85
N GLU A 79 6.33 -32.18 -26.12
CA GLU A 79 5.55 -33.10 -26.98
C GLU A 79 6.20 -34.46 -27.12
N LYS A 80 7.53 -34.50 -27.29
CA LYS A 80 8.30 -35.78 -27.33
C LYS A 80 8.18 -36.54 -26.01
N LYS A 81 8.32 -35.86 -24.86
CA LYS A 81 8.16 -36.46 -23.52
C LYS A 81 6.71 -36.96 -23.31
N ALA A 82 5.72 -36.22 -23.74
CA ALA A 82 4.31 -36.61 -23.65
C ALA A 82 3.99 -37.84 -24.52
N LYS A 83 4.49 -37.88 -25.75
CA LYS A 83 4.35 -39.04 -26.67
C LYS A 83 4.98 -40.33 -26.10
N VAL A 84 6.14 -40.21 -25.46
CA VAL A 84 6.81 -41.36 -24.81
C VAL A 84 5.99 -41.89 -23.63
N LYS A 85 5.26 -41.04 -22.92
CA LYS A 85 4.42 -41.40 -21.76
C LYS A 85 2.97 -41.76 -22.16
N GLY A 86 2.58 -41.61 -23.44
CA GLY A 86 1.19 -41.83 -23.90
C GLY A 86 0.16 -40.86 -23.27
N ALA A 87 0.62 -39.68 -22.80
CA ALA A 87 -0.18 -38.71 -22.10
C ALA A 87 -0.32 -37.39 -22.91
N ALA A 88 -1.30 -36.56 -22.60
CA ALA A 88 -1.38 -35.20 -23.12
C ALA A 88 -0.18 -34.37 -22.63
N VAL A 89 0.18 -33.32 -23.38
CA VAL A 89 1.25 -32.39 -22.99
C VAL A 89 0.86 -31.70 -21.70
N ASP A 90 1.63 -31.94 -20.64
CA ASP A 90 1.43 -31.24 -19.37
C ASP A 90 2.21 -29.90 -19.39
N LEU A 91 1.46 -28.81 -19.52
CA LEU A 91 2.00 -27.46 -19.60
C LEU A 91 2.60 -26.97 -18.27
N ALA A 92 2.35 -27.67 -17.14
CA ALA A 92 2.98 -27.36 -15.87
C ALA A 92 4.50 -27.51 -15.94
N PHE A 93 5.01 -28.46 -16.75
CA PHE A 93 6.46 -28.64 -16.95
C PHE A 93 7.16 -27.48 -17.68
N VAL A 94 6.41 -26.55 -18.28
CA VAL A 94 6.97 -25.32 -18.85
C VAL A 94 7.55 -24.42 -17.75
N THR A 95 6.96 -24.49 -16.55
CA THR A 95 7.28 -23.60 -15.43
C THR A 95 8.31 -24.18 -14.48
N ASP A 96 8.40 -25.51 -14.36
CA ASP A 96 9.28 -26.18 -13.41
C ASP A 96 10.73 -26.18 -13.90
N GLY A 97 11.53 -25.21 -13.42
CA GLY A 97 12.91 -24.99 -13.86
C GLY A 97 13.94 -25.84 -13.12
N LEU A 98 13.68 -26.17 -11.84
CA LEU A 98 14.60 -26.95 -11.01
C LEU A 98 14.27 -28.44 -11.06
N LYS A 99 15.30 -29.27 -11.04
CA LYS A 99 15.15 -30.74 -11.02
C LYS A 99 14.33 -31.20 -9.79
N ALA A 100 14.54 -30.55 -8.64
CA ALA A 100 13.80 -30.80 -7.40
C ALA A 100 12.31 -30.42 -7.51
N GLU A 101 11.98 -29.36 -8.23
CA GLU A 101 10.60 -28.96 -8.51
C GLU A 101 9.88 -29.98 -9.38
N GLN A 102 10.57 -30.48 -10.42
CA GLN A 102 10.04 -31.53 -11.32
C GLN A 102 9.81 -32.86 -10.60
N GLU A 103 10.69 -33.22 -9.65
CA GLU A 103 10.59 -34.45 -8.87
C GLU A 103 9.48 -34.39 -7.80
N GLN A 104 9.30 -33.22 -7.18
CA GLN A 104 8.33 -33.02 -6.11
C GLN A 104 6.98 -32.48 -6.60
N GLY A 105 6.92 -31.93 -7.83
CA GLY A 105 5.72 -31.33 -8.40
C GLY A 105 5.28 -30.04 -7.68
N ILE A 106 6.19 -29.33 -7.02
CA ILE A 106 5.93 -28.08 -6.30
C ILE A 106 6.95 -27.01 -6.67
N THR A 107 6.52 -25.76 -6.75
CA THR A 107 7.41 -24.59 -6.88
C THR A 107 8.10 -24.35 -5.54
N ILE A 108 9.43 -24.26 -5.53
CA ILE A 108 10.26 -24.09 -4.33
C ILE A 108 10.73 -22.65 -4.20
N ASP A 109 11.21 -22.05 -5.29
CA ASP A 109 11.74 -20.68 -5.32
C ASP A 109 10.92 -19.76 -6.23
N VAL A 110 11.16 -18.44 -6.15
CA VAL A 110 10.50 -17.49 -7.04
C VAL A 110 11.14 -17.56 -8.43
N ALA A 111 10.35 -17.97 -9.40
CA ALA A 111 10.75 -17.95 -10.79
C ALA A 111 10.18 -16.73 -11.52
N TYR A 112 11.07 -15.90 -12.10
CA TYR A 112 10.65 -14.77 -12.91
C TYR A 112 10.53 -15.17 -14.37
N ARG A 113 9.36 -14.93 -14.97
CA ARG A 113 9.07 -15.19 -16.37
C ARG A 113 8.78 -13.87 -17.09
N TYR A 114 9.37 -13.73 -18.26
CA TYR A 114 9.24 -12.55 -19.10
C TYR A 114 8.49 -12.91 -20.36
N PHE A 115 7.42 -12.22 -20.64
CA PHE A 115 6.69 -12.38 -21.89
C PHE A 115 6.04 -11.06 -22.32
N SER A 116 5.54 -11.01 -23.54
CA SER A 116 4.93 -9.80 -24.09
C SER A 116 3.79 -10.12 -25.03
N THR A 117 2.81 -9.24 -25.05
CA THR A 117 1.80 -9.15 -26.10
C THR A 117 2.04 -7.90 -26.94
N PRO A 118 1.35 -7.72 -28.07
CA PRO A 118 1.45 -6.47 -28.82
C PRO A 118 1.09 -5.23 -28.02
N LYS A 119 0.29 -5.36 -26.93
CA LYS A 119 -0.17 -4.25 -26.11
C LYS A 119 0.73 -3.96 -24.90
N ARG A 120 1.35 -5.00 -24.29
CA ARG A 120 2.03 -4.86 -23.00
C ARG A 120 3.17 -5.87 -22.81
N ARG A 121 4.15 -5.49 -21.99
CA ARG A 121 5.19 -6.39 -21.48
C ARG A 121 4.86 -6.83 -20.07
N PHE A 122 5.24 -8.06 -19.73
CA PHE A 122 4.92 -8.67 -18.46
C PHE A 122 6.17 -9.25 -17.80
N ILE A 123 6.24 -9.08 -16.48
CA ILE A 123 7.10 -9.85 -15.60
C ILE A 123 6.19 -10.61 -14.64
N LEU A 124 6.17 -11.91 -14.77
CA LEU A 124 5.47 -12.81 -13.88
C LEU A 124 6.43 -13.32 -12.80
N ALA A 125 6.10 -13.15 -11.54
CA ALA A 125 6.75 -13.79 -10.42
C ALA A 125 5.92 -15.02 -10.02
N ASP A 126 6.39 -16.21 -10.38
CA ASP A 126 5.77 -17.45 -9.93
C ASP A 126 6.22 -17.74 -8.50
N SER A 127 5.26 -17.82 -7.59
CA SER A 127 5.51 -17.96 -6.16
C SER A 127 5.07 -19.34 -5.65
N PRO A 128 5.84 -19.97 -4.75
CA PRO A 128 5.47 -21.26 -4.18
C PRO A 128 4.17 -21.17 -3.39
N GLY A 129 3.38 -22.27 -3.42
CA GLY A 129 2.11 -22.37 -2.72
C GLY A 129 2.17 -22.93 -1.31
N HIS A 130 3.30 -23.53 -0.93
CA HIS A 130 3.46 -24.18 0.36
C HIS A 130 3.78 -23.18 1.47
N GLU A 131 3.25 -23.41 2.66
CA GLU A 131 3.43 -22.53 3.82
C GLU A 131 4.89 -22.24 4.18
N GLN A 132 5.75 -23.26 4.08
CA GLN A 132 7.18 -23.14 4.37
C GLN A 132 7.91 -22.13 3.48
N TYR A 133 7.38 -21.86 2.28
CA TYR A 133 7.99 -20.95 1.31
C TYR A 133 7.30 -19.59 1.26
N THR A 134 6.61 -19.19 2.34
CA THR A 134 5.95 -17.88 2.44
C THR A 134 6.90 -16.70 2.18
N ARG A 135 8.18 -16.83 2.58
CA ARG A 135 9.24 -15.83 2.29
C ARG A 135 9.40 -15.60 0.78
N ASN A 136 9.38 -16.67 -0.01
CA ASN A 136 9.53 -16.58 -1.45
C ASN A 136 8.29 -15.93 -2.10
N MET A 137 7.09 -16.26 -1.61
CA MET A 137 5.87 -15.56 -2.02
C MET A 137 5.94 -14.06 -1.69
N ALA A 138 6.42 -13.70 -0.50
CA ALA A 138 6.57 -12.30 -0.12
C ALA A 138 7.56 -11.56 -1.04
N THR A 139 8.67 -12.21 -1.43
CA THR A 139 9.64 -11.66 -2.37
C THR A 139 9.01 -11.39 -3.74
N GLY A 140 8.26 -12.35 -4.29
CA GLY A 140 7.57 -12.19 -5.57
C GLY A 140 6.49 -11.10 -5.55
N ALA A 141 5.70 -11.05 -4.47
CA ALA A 141 4.61 -10.08 -4.33
C ALA A 141 5.10 -8.66 -4.02
N SER A 142 6.28 -8.49 -3.41
CA SER A 142 6.79 -7.17 -2.98
C SER A 142 6.98 -6.16 -4.12
N THR A 143 7.26 -6.65 -5.33
CA THR A 143 7.46 -5.83 -6.53
C THR A 143 6.28 -5.86 -7.49
N ALA A 144 5.22 -6.61 -7.16
CA ALA A 144 4.08 -6.79 -8.04
C ALA A 144 3.11 -5.60 -8.01
N ASP A 145 2.58 -5.26 -9.19
CA ASP A 145 1.51 -4.28 -9.40
C ASP A 145 0.13 -4.95 -9.23
N LEU A 146 0.11 -6.29 -9.34
CA LEU A 146 -1.08 -7.13 -9.27
C LEU A 146 -0.71 -8.53 -8.79
N THR A 147 -1.58 -9.17 -8.00
CA THR A 147 -1.43 -10.59 -7.65
C THR A 147 -2.64 -11.39 -8.12
N ILE A 148 -2.38 -12.50 -8.82
CA ILE A 148 -3.40 -13.49 -9.17
C ILE A 148 -3.50 -14.50 -8.03
N ILE A 149 -4.64 -14.54 -7.36
CA ILE A 149 -4.96 -15.53 -6.32
C ILE A 149 -5.75 -16.66 -6.95
N LEU A 150 -5.21 -17.88 -6.94
CA LEU A 150 -5.92 -19.04 -7.43
C LEU A 150 -6.74 -19.69 -6.32
N ILE A 151 -7.94 -20.14 -6.68
CA ILE A 151 -8.85 -20.87 -5.80
C ILE A 151 -9.37 -22.09 -6.57
N ASP A 152 -9.20 -23.28 -6.03
CA ASP A 152 -9.83 -24.49 -6.57
C ASP A 152 -11.35 -24.43 -6.32
N ALA A 153 -12.15 -24.46 -7.37
CA ALA A 153 -13.61 -24.33 -7.29
C ALA A 153 -14.27 -25.41 -6.41
N ARG A 154 -13.63 -26.56 -6.23
CA ARG A 154 -14.11 -27.65 -5.34
C ARG A 154 -13.88 -27.38 -3.87
N LYS A 155 -12.80 -26.62 -3.55
CA LYS A 155 -12.35 -26.36 -2.17
C LYS A 155 -12.85 -25.03 -1.61
N GLY A 156 -13.13 -24.04 -2.49
CA GLY A 156 -13.51 -22.69 -2.07
C GLY A 156 -12.39 -21.91 -1.36
N VAL A 157 -12.78 -20.95 -0.53
CA VAL A 157 -11.84 -20.05 0.18
C VAL A 157 -11.28 -20.74 1.41
N ILE A 158 -10.10 -21.31 1.29
CA ILE A 158 -9.38 -22.01 2.37
C ILE A 158 -8.43 -21.09 3.14
N THR A 159 -7.90 -21.56 4.26
CA THR A 159 -6.93 -20.84 5.11
C THR A 159 -5.74 -20.30 4.32
N GLN A 160 -5.18 -21.10 3.41
CA GLN A 160 -4.03 -20.72 2.62
C GLN A 160 -4.36 -19.57 1.64
N THR A 161 -5.56 -19.58 1.05
CA THR A 161 -6.06 -18.47 0.23
C THR A 161 -6.11 -17.16 1.02
N LYS A 162 -6.62 -17.22 2.27
CA LYS A 162 -6.69 -16.06 3.16
C LYS A 162 -5.30 -15.55 3.52
N ARG A 163 -4.35 -16.44 3.81
CA ARG A 163 -2.95 -16.10 4.11
C ARG A 163 -2.27 -15.39 2.95
N HIS A 164 -2.37 -15.93 1.75
CA HIS A 164 -1.78 -15.33 0.55
C HIS A 164 -2.38 -13.94 0.26
N SER A 165 -3.68 -13.80 0.36
CA SER A 165 -4.36 -12.52 0.18
C SER A 165 -3.95 -11.48 1.23
N PHE A 166 -3.80 -11.91 2.50
CA PHE A 166 -3.33 -11.05 3.58
C PHE A 166 -1.88 -10.57 3.34
N ILE A 167 -0.99 -11.47 2.94
CA ILE A 167 0.41 -11.11 2.63
C ILE A 167 0.47 -10.15 1.44
N ALA A 168 -0.28 -10.41 0.37
CA ALA A 168 -0.35 -9.50 -0.77
C ALA A 168 -0.86 -8.11 -0.36
N SER A 169 -1.90 -8.05 0.50
CA SER A 169 -2.39 -6.79 1.07
C SER A 169 -1.36 -6.08 1.94
N LEU A 170 -0.69 -6.81 2.83
CA LEU A 170 0.36 -6.28 3.71
C LEU A 170 1.51 -5.67 2.91
N LEU A 171 1.91 -6.34 1.82
CA LEU A 171 2.93 -5.86 0.87
C LEU A 171 2.40 -4.76 -0.06
N GLY A 172 1.20 -4.27 0.18
CA GLY A 172 0.62 -3.14 -0.52
C GLY A 172 0.30 -3.41 -1.99
N VAL A 173 0.13 -4.67 -2.42
CA VAL A 173 -0.31 -4.97 -3.78
C VAL A 173 -1.68 -4.34 -4.01
N PRO A 174 -1.80 -3.40 -4.97
CA PRO A 174 -3.01 -2.58 -5.06
C PRO A 174 -4.21 -3.32 -5.65
N ARG A 175 -3.97 -4.43 -6.39
CA ARG A 175 -4.99 -5.17 -7.11
C ARG A 175 -4.88 -6.66 -6.92
N LEU A 176 -6.01 -7.32 -6.68
CA LEU A 176 -6.10 -8.77 -6.67
C LEU A 176 -7.01 -9.25 -7.80
N LEU A 177 -6.52 -10.21 -8.56
CA LEU A 177 -7.30 -10.97 -9.54
C LEU A 177 -7.51 -12.38 -8.99
N VAL A 178 -8.73 -12.68 -8.60
CA VAL A 178 -9.10 -13.99 -8.06
C VAL A 178 -9.52 -14.89 -9.21
N ALA A 179 -8.68 -15.86 -9.54
CA ALA A 179 -8.95 -16.88 -10.54
C ALA A 179 -9.59 -18.10 -9.85
N VAL A 180 -10.90 -18.28 -10.05
CA VAL A 180 -11.60 -19.48 -9.58
C VAL A 180 -11.36 -20.58 -10.60
N ASN A 181 -10.38 -21.43 -10.32
CA ASN A 181 -9.86 -22.44 -11.23
C ASN A 181 -10.56 -23.79 -11.07
N LYS A 182 -10.37 -24.65 -12.07
CA LYS A 182 -10.96 -25.98 -12.15
C LYS A 182 -12.48 -25.97 -12.22
N MET A 183 -13.03 -24.96 -12.92
CA MET A 183 -14.48 -24.88 -13.15
C MET A 183 -15.02 -26.08 -13.93
N ASP A 184 -14.18 -26.74 -14.74
CA ASP A 184 -14.47 -28.00 -15.42
C ASP A 184 -14.79 -29.16 -14.47
N LEU A 185 -14.31 -29.14 -13.22
CA LEU A 185 -14.57 -30.16 -12.21
C LEU A 185 -15.82 -29.88 -11.35
N VAL A 186 -16.50 -28.77 -11.59
CA VAL A 186 -17.77 -28.39 -10.95
C VAL A 186 -18.83 -28.03 -11.98
N ASP A 187 -18.75 -28.66 -13.15
CA ASP A 187 -19.68 -28.52 -14.27
C ASP A 187 -19.93 -27.06 -14.69
N TYR A 188 -18.88 -26.21 -14.60
CA TYR A 188 -18.91 -24.78 -14.93
C TYR A 188 -20.02 -24.00 -14.20
N SER A 189 -20.38 -24.42 -12.99
CA SER A 189 -21.52 -23.91 -12.23
C SER A 189 -21.36 -22.46 -11.81
N GLN A 190 -22.24 -21.57 -12.30
CA GLN A 190 -22.32 -20.17 -11.85
C GLN A 190 -22.56 -20.07 -10.35
N LYS A 191 -23.42 -20.94 -9.79
CA LYS A 191 -23.76 -20.94 -8.35
C LYS A 191 -22.52 -21.16 -7.47
N VAL A 192 -21.63 -22.07 -7.86
CA VAL A 192 -20.36 -22.33 -7.15
C VAL A 192 -19.46 -21.10 -7.22
N PHE A 193 -19.33 -20.49 -8.39
CA PHE A 193 -18.54 -19.27 -8.57
C PHE A 193 -19.06 -18.12 -7.71
N ASP A 194 -20.37 -17.86 -7.70
CA ASP A 194 -20.98 -16.77 -6.93
C ASP A 194 -20.83 -16.99 -5.41
N LEU A 195 -20.91 -18.24 -4.93
CA LEU A 195 -20.66 -18.57 -3.52
C LEU A 195 -19.22 -18.25 -3.13
N ILE A 196 -18.23 -18.71 -3.91
CA ILE A 196 -16.81 -18.45 -3.64
C ILE A 196 -16.50 -16.96 -3.68
N LYS A 197 -17.09 -16.24 -4.65
CA LYS A 197 -16.97 -14.78 -4.77
C LYS A 197 -17.52 -14.08 -3.54
N GLY A 198 -18.71 -14.49 -3.04
CA GLY A 198 -19.32 -13.95 -1.82
C GLY A 198 -18.44 -14.13 -0.59
N ASP A 199 -17.95 -15.35 -0.35
CA ASP A 199 -17.08 -15.71 0.77
C ASP A 199 -15.77 -14.92 0.73
N TYR A 200 -15.18 -14.79 -0.46
CA TYR A 200 -13.95 -14.05 -0.63
C TYR A 200 -14.13 -12.55 -0.40
N ILE A 201 -15.20 -11.94 -0.91
CA ILE A 201 -15.50 -10.50 -0.70
C ILE A 201 -15.69 -10.21 0.80
N GLN A 202 -16.40 -11.06 1.53
CA GLN A 202 -16.58 -10.92 2.97
C GLN A 202 -15.23 -10.93 3.72
N PHE A 203 -14.30 -11.76 3.29
CA PHE A 203 -12.95 -11.79 3.84
C PHE A 203 -12.13 -10.56 3.40
N ALA A 204 -12.08 -10.24 2.10
CA ALA A 204 -11.28 -9.18 1.51
C ALA A 204 -11.66 -7.78 2.02
N SER A 205 -12.93 -7.58 2.41
CA SER A 205 -13.39 -6.31 3.02
C SER A 205 -12.59 -5.92 4.28
N LYS A 206 -12.03 -6.89 4.99
CA LYS A 206 -11.19 -6.69 6.17
C LYS A 206 -9.74 -6.30 5.83
N LEU A 207 -9.30 -6.51 4.59
CA LEU A 207 -7.92 -6.29 4.15
C LEU A 207 -7.66 -4.90 3.57
N GLY A 208 -8.70 -4.11 3.33
CA GLY A 208 -8.57 -2.77 2.76
C GLY A 208 -8.11 -2.74 1.29
N ILE A 209 -8.19 -3.85 0.58
CA ILE A 209 -7.85 -3.93 -0.85
C ILE A 209 -8.92 -3.22 -1.67
N LYS A 210 -8.50 -2.31 -2.54
CA LYS A 210 -9.42 -1.42 -3.27
C LYS A 210 -10.00 -2.07 -4.52
N ASP A 211 -9.23 -2.93 -5.21
CA ASP A 211 -9.65 -3.54 -6.48
C ASP A 211 -9.46 -5.06 -6.41
N VAL A 212 -10.59 -5.77 -6.41
CA VAL A 212 -10.64 -7.24 -6.44
C VAL A 212 -11.52 -7.66 -7.61
N ARG A 213 -10.93 -8.37 -8.57
CA ARG A 213 -11.62 -8.93 -9.72
C ARG A 213 -11.72 -10.44 -9.62
N PHE A 214 -12.77 -11.01 -10.22
CA PHE A 214 -13.01 -12.45 -10.20
C PHE A 214 -13.18 -12.96 -11.61
N VAL A 215 -12.46 -14.03 -11.95
CA VAL A 215 -12.55 -14.70 -13.26
C VAL A 215 -12.72 -16.20 -13.02
N PRO A 216 -13.81 -16.82 -13.52
CA PRO A 216 -13.96 -18.27 -13.51
C PRO A 216 -13.12 -18.86 -14.64
N VAL A 217 -12.25 -19.83 -14.34
CA VAL A 217 -11.30 -20.39 -15.32
C VAL A 217 -11.22 -21.92 -15.24
N SER A 218 -10.85 -22.53 -16.35
CA SER A 218 -10.24 -23.85 -16.36
C SER A 218 -8.83 -23.74 -16.98
N ALA A 219 -7.81 -23.74 -16.13
CA ALA A 219 -6.43 -23.65 -16.60
C ALA A 219 -6.06 -24.83 -17.49
N LEU A 220 -6.63 -26.02 -17.25
CA LEU A 220 -6.40 -27.21 -18.05
C LEU A 220 -7.00 -27.09 -19.44
N LYS A 221 -8.21 -26.54 -19.57
CA LYS A 221 -8.93 -26.41 -20.84
C LYS A 221 -8.64 -25.11 -21.56
N GLY A 222 -8.15 -24.06 -20.86
CA GLY A 222 -7.87 -22.74 -21.40
C GLY A 222 -9.06 -21.77 -21.30
N ASP A 223 -10.15 -22.17 -20.64
CA ASP A 223 -11.37 -21.34 -20.53
C ASP A 223 -11.10 -20.04 -19.76
N ASN A 224 -11.46 -18.89 -20.36
CA ASN A 224 -11.32 -17.54 -19.83
C ASN A 224 -9.88 -17.13 -19.43
N LEU A 225 -8.86 -17.76 -20.00
CA LEU A 225 -7.47 -17.35 -19.82
C LEU A 225 -7.05 -16.29 -20.84
N VAL A 226 -7.03 -16.65 -22.12
CA VAL A 226 -6.73 -15.75 -23.24
C VAL A 226 -8.01 -15.52 -24.05
N GLU A 227 -8.75 -16.59 -24.36
CA GLU A 227 -10.01 -16.55 -25.07
C GLU A 227 -11.20 -16.77 -24.12
N LYS A 228 -12.35 -16.19 -24.47
CA LYS A 228 -13.58 -16.35 -23.68
C LYS A 228 -14.12 -17.76 -23.83
N SER A 229 -14.57 -18.33 -22.72
CA SER A 229 -15.14 -19.67 -22.68
C SER A 229 -16.51 -19.72 -23.34
N SER A 230 -16.71 -20.70 -24.21
CA SER A 230 -18.05 -21.00 -24.81
C SER A 230 -18.95 -21.79 -23.86
N VAL A 231 -18.37 -22.46 -22.85
CA VAL A 231 -19.11 -23.29 -21.87
C VAL A 231 -19.53 -22.52 -20.61
N MET A 232 -19.09 -21.26 -20.47
CA MET A 232 -19.51 -20.35 -19.40
C MET A 232 -20.19 -19.08 -19.96
N PRO A 233 -21.30 -19.18 -20.69
CA PRO A 233 -21.98 -18.03 -21.32
C PRO A 233 -22.55 -17.04 -20.30
N TRP A 234 -22.72 -17.45 -19.06
CA TRP A 234 -23.15 -16.62 -17.94
C TRP A 234 -22.07 -15.63 -17.47
N TYR A 235 -20.80 -15.84 -17.83
CA TYR A 235 -19.71 -14.94 -17.49
C TYR A 235 -19.46 -13.95 -18.63
N SER A 236 -19.82 -12.68 -18.41
CA SER A 236 -19.65 -11.59 -19.39
C SER A 236 -18.40 -10.73 -19.15
N GLY A 237 -17.60 -11.07 -18.14
CA GLY A 237 -16.39 -10.32 -17.78
C GLY A 237 -15.22 -10.49 -18.74
N GLU A 238 -14.10 -9.87 -18.39
CA GLU A 238 -12.82 -9.97 -19.11
C GLU A 238 -12.16 -11.32 -18.83
N THR A 239 -11.37 -11.82 -19.78
CA THR A 239 -10.45 -12.94 -19.55
C THR A 239 -9.27 -12.49 -18.68
N ILE A 240 -8.47 -13.43 -18.16
CA ILE A 240 -7.25 -13.06 -17.42
C ILE A 240 -6.34 -12.20 -18.28
N MET A 241 -6.08 -12.59 -19.53
CA MET A 241 -5.19 -11.85 -20.43
C MET A 241 -5.75 -10.47 -20.78
N GLU A 242 -7.05 -10.36 -21.12
CA GLU A 242 -7.70 -9.09 -21.40
C GLU A 242 -7.53 -8.12 -20.20
N TYR A 243 -7.74 -8.60 -18.97
CA TYR A 243 -7.54 -7.79 -17.77
C TYR A 243 -6.09 -7.36 -17.58
N LEU A 244 -5.13 -8.30 -17.73
CA LEU A 244 -3.70 -7.99 -17.61
C LEU A 244 -3.22 -6.96 -18.64
N GLU A 245 -3.76 -7.00 -19.85
CA GLU A 245 -3.45 -6.03 -20.91
C GLU A 245 -4.03 -4.63 -20.65
N ASN A 246 -5.25 -4.56 -20.08
CA ASN A 246 -6.02 -3.33 -19.99
C ASN A 246 -5.89 -2.64 -18.61
N VAL A 247 -5.47 -3.35 -17.56
CA VAL A 247 -5.39 -2.79 -16.21
C VAL A 247 -4.46 -1.57 -16.17
N TYR A 248 -4.97 -0.45 -15.65
CA TYR A 248 -4.21 0.79 -15.53
C TYR A 248 -3.37 0.80 -14.24
N ILE A 249 -2.06 0.95 -14.37
CA ILE A 249 -1.10 0.95 -13.26
C ILE A 249 -0.44 2.31 -12.99
N GLY A 250 -0.70 3.31 -13.82
CA GLY A 250 -0.02 4.62 -13.75
C GLY A 250 -0.34 5.44 -12.50
N SER A 251 -1.43 5.17 -11.79
CA SER A 251 -1.83 5.88 -10.57
C SER A 251 -1.15 5.37 -9.29
N ASP A 252 -0.44 4.26 -9.36
CA ASP A 252 0.07 3.57 -8.17
C ASP A 252 1.45 4.05 -7.74
N SER A 253 2.15 4.75 -8.63
CA SER A 253 3.46 5.35 -8.33
C SER A 253 3.28 6.73 -7.71
N ASN A 254 3.95 6.96 -6.58
CA ASN A 254 4.04 8.29 -5.99
C ASN A 254 4.88 9.19 -6.92
N GLN A 255 4.23 10.10 -7.63
CA GLN A 255 4.87 11.03 -8.56
C GLN A 255 5.14 12.40 -7.94
N VAL A 256 4.70 12.63 -6.70
CA VAL A 256 4.83 13.91 -5.99
C VAL A 256 6.12 13.98 -5.19
N ASP A 257 6.38 12.96 -4.39
CA ASP A 257 7.50 12.95 -3.45
C ASP A 257 8.78 12.52 -4.16
N PHE A 258 9.68 13.47 -4.44
CA PHE A 258 10.97 13.14 -5.05
C PHE A 258 11.88 12.45 -4.03
N ARG A 259 12.31 11.21 -4.33
CA ARG A 259 13.21 10.40 -3.52
C ARG A 259 14.30 9.79 -4.41
N PHE A 260 15.54 10.21 -4.21
CA PHE A 260 16.68 9.70 -4.95
C PHE A 260 17.79 9.24 -3.99
N PRO A 261 17.76 7.98 -3.55
CA PRO A 261 18.84 7.40 -2.75
C PRO A 261 20.13 7.27 -3.57
N ILE A 262 21.23 7.73 -3.03
CA ILE A 262 22.53 7.63 -3.67
C ILE A 262 23.08 6.22 -3.52
N GLN A 263 23.29 5.53 -4.63
CA GLN A 263 23.84 4.17 -4.67
C GLN A 263 25.36 4.18 -4.90
N TYR A 264 25.83 5.09 -5.71
CA TYR A 264 27.25 5.16 -6.08
C TYR A 264 27.65 6.58 -6.44
N VAL A 265 28.87 6.98 -6.07
CA VAL A 265 29.48 8.28 -6.45
C VAL A 265 30.44 8.06 -7.60
N VAL A 266 30.15 8.68 -8.74
CA VAL A 266 30.91 8.57 -9.99
C VAL A 266 31.94 9.70 -10.05
N ARG A 267 33.24 9.37 -10.06
CA ARG A 267 34.35 10.32 -10.17
C ARG A 267 35.39 9.83 -11.19
N PRO A 268 35.11 9.89 -12.50
CA PRO A 268 36.05 9.41 -13.52
C PRO A 268 37.30 10.30 -13.64
N HIS A 269 37.16 11.58 -13.30
CA HIS A 269 38.27 12.58 -13.29
C HIS A 269 37.95 13.71 -12.30
N GLN A 270 38.92 14.58 -12.03
CA GLN A 270 38.82 15.61 -10.97
C GLN A 270 37.67 16.62 -11.19
N ASN A 271 37.30 16.89 -12.45
CA ASN A 271 36.30 17.91 -12.79
C ASN A 271 34.88 17.35 -12.94
N TYR A 272 34.64 16.10 -12.61
CA TYR A 272 33.30 15.48 -12.66
C TYR A 272 32.98 14.77 -11.37
N ARG A 273 31.82 15.11 -10.81
CA ARG A 273 31.23 14.42 -9.66
C ARG A 273 29.77 14.17 -9.93
N GLY A 274 29.42 12.92 -10.13
CA GLY A 274 28.06 12.47 -10.38
C GLY A 274 27.58 11.52 -9.27
N TYR A 275 26.29 11.58 -8.97
CA TYR A 275 25.62 10.76 -7.98
C TYR A 275 24.68 9.81 -8.71
N ALA A 276 25.03 8.53 -8.74
CA ALA A 276 24.26 7.52 -9.44
C ALA A 276 23.25 6.86 -8.49
N GLY A 277 22.05 6.64 -8.99
CA GLY A 277 20.96 6.01 -8.24
C GLY A 277 19.73 5.77 -9.11
N GLN A 278 18.69 5.26 -8.49
CA GLN A 278 17.37 5.11 -9.09
C GLN A 278 16.39 6.08 -8.41
N ILE A 279 15.66 6.84 -9.21
CA ILE A 279 14.55 7.65 -8.70
C ILE A 279 13.48 6.70 -8.16
N ARG A 280 13.30 6.68 -6.85
CA ARG A 280 12.33 5.79 -6.19
C ARG A 280 10.91 6.31 -6.26
N SER A 281 10.75 7.63 -6.28
CA SER A 281 9.46 8.29 -6.47
C SER A 281 9.66 9.71 -6.97
N GLY A 282 8.61 10.32 -7.52
CA GLY A 282 8.61 11.67 -8.04
C GLY A 282 9.36 11.84 -9.35
N SER A 283 9.59 13.10 -9.69
CA SER A 283 10.35 13.54 -10.87
C SER A 283 11.26 14.69 -10.49
N ILE A 284 12.29 14.96 -11.30
CA ILE A 284 13.25 16.05 -11.09
C ILE A 284 13.67 16.66 -12.43
N LYS A 285 13.96 17.96 -12.43
CA LYS A 285 14.41 18.70 -13.62
C LYS A 285 15.79 19.32 -13.41
N VAL A 286 16.51 19.53 -14.49
CA VAL A 286 17.75 20.33 -14.48
C VAL A 286 17.42 21.75 -14.00
N GLY A 287 18.28 22.31 -13.13
CA GLY A 287 18.11 23.62 -12.49
C GLY A 287 17.20 23.63 -11.27
N GLU A 288 16.51 22.52 -10.97
CA GLU A 288 15.66 22.41 -9.78
C GLU A 288 16.50 22.29 -8.50
N GLU A 289 16.05 22.92 -7.41
CA GLU A 289 16.74 22.87 -6.11
C GLU A 289 16.45 21.55 -5.39
N VAL A 290 17.49 20.95 -4.83
CA VAL A 290 17.42 19.73 -4.03
C VAL A 290 18.12 19.91 -2.70
N LEU A 291 17.65 19.16 -1.71
CA LEU A 291 18.20 19.04 -0.37
C LEU A 291 18.90 17.69 -0.23
N VAL A 292 20.09 17.71 0.34
CA VAL A 292 20.88 16.49 0.62
C VAL A 292 20.67 16.04 2.06
N LEU A 293 20.18 14.83 2.26
CA LEU A 293 20.07 14.21 3.59
C LEU A 293 21.27 13.29 3.83
N PRO A 294 21.87 13.28 5.04
CA PRO A 294 21.45 13.99 6.26
C PRO A 294 22.03 15.38 6.43
N SER A 295 22.90 15.86 5.53
CA SER A 295 23.65 17.11 5.70
C SER A 295 22.80 18.38 5.72
N MET A 296 21.57 18.31 5.26
CA MET A 296 20.63 19.43 5.13
C MET A 296 21.18 20.60 4.27
N ARG A 297 22.09 20.31 3.33
CA ARG A 297 22.61 21.28 2.39
C ARG A 297 21.77 21.28 1.11
N THR A 298 21.50 22.46 0.57
CA THR A 298 20.80 22.62 -0.70
C THR A 298 21.78 22.86 -1.84
N SER A 299 21.41 22.43 -3.04
CA SER A 299 22.09 22.71 -4.30
C SER A 299 21.12 22.57 -5.45
N LYS A 300 21.53 23.02 -6.65
CA LYS A 300 20.73 22.84 -7.86
C LYS A 300 21.26 21.69 -8.71
N ILE A 301 20.34 21.03 -9.42
CA ILE A 301 20.69 20.01 -10.39
C ILE A 301 21.39 20.64 -11.58
N LYS A 302 22.66 20.29 -11.81
CA LYS A 302 23.47 20.76 -12.95
C LYS A 302 23.18 19.95 -14.19
N SER A 303 23.15 18.63 -14.09
CA SER A 303 22.85 17.72 -15.21
C SER A 303 22.23 16.42 -14.72
N ILE A 304 21.47 15.77 -15.61
CA ILE A 304 20.92 14.45 -15.41
C ILE A 304 21.40 13.57 -16.56
N ASP A 305 22.29 12.63 -16.27
CA ASP A 305 22.87 11.73 -17.24
C ASP A 305 22.17 10.37 -17.22
N TYR A 306 21.80 9.87 -18.40
CA TYR A 306 21.10 8.60 -18.59
C TYR A 306 21.90 7.69 -19.53
N MET A 307 21.94 6.40 -19.24
CA MET A 307 22.64 5.44 -20.09
C MET A 307 21.79 5.10 -21.33
N ALA A 308 21.91 5.91 -22.37
CA ALA A 308 21.26 5.67 -23.65
C ALA A 308 22.22 5.06 -24.68
N VAL A 309 21.69 4.22 -25.56
CA VAL A 309 22.43 3.65 -26.70
C VAL A 309 22.87 4.75 -27.65
N ASP A 310 22.02 5.79 -27.86
CA ASP A 310 22.32 6.97 -28.64
C ASP A 310 23.05 8.00 -27.76
N PRO A 311 24.32 8.38 -28.08
CA PRO A 311 25.05 9.37 -27.29
C PRO A 311 24.37 10.72 -27.18
N LYS A 312 23.55 11.13 -28.18
CA LYS A 312 22.81 12.40 -28.19
C LYS A 312 21.64 12.41 -27.18
N LYS A 313 21.21 11.24 -26.68
CA LYS A 313 20.12 11.10 -25.71
C LYS A 313 20.61 10.83 -24.30
N ARG A 314 21.90 10.99 -24.02
CA ARG A 314 22.48 10.71 -22.70
C ARG A 314 22.15 11.75 -21.66
N GLN A 315 21.81 12.97 -22.03
CA GLN A 315 21.38 14.03 -21.12
C GLN A 315 19.87 14.21 -21.20
N LEU A 316 19.24 14.28 -20.02
CA LEU A 316 17.82 14.49 -19.85
C LEU A 316 17.57 15.86 -19.22
N GLU A 317 16.56 16.58 -19.70
CA GLU A 317 16.06 17.78 -19.01
C GLU A 317 15.23 17.42 -17.77
N THR A 318 14.51 16.29 -17.84
CA THR A 318 13.66 15.80 -16.77
C THR A 318 13.81 14.29 -16.64
N ALA A 319 13.91 13.81 -15.41
CA ALA A 319 13.87 12.38 -15.09
C ALA A 319 12.77 12.08 -14.06
N MET A 320 12.21 10.87 -14.12
CA MET A 320 11.11 10.44 -13.27
C MET A 320 11.28 9.00 -12.77
N SER A 321 10.58 8.66 -11.72
CA SER A 321 10.52 7.27 -11.22
C SER A 321 9.94 6.33 -12.30
N PRO A 322 10.53 5.15 -12.49
CA PRO A 322 11.65 4.53 -11.77
C PRO A 322 13.02 4.58 -12.51
N GLN A 323 13.33 5.66 -13.21
CA GLN A 323 14.56 5.77 -14.01
C GLN A 323 15.83 5.71 -13.14
N SER A 324 16.83 4.98 -13.64
CA SER A 324 18.19 4.98 -13.09
C SER A 324 19.02 6.03 -13.82
N VAL A 325 19.51 7.01 -13.08
CA VAL A 325 20.23 8.18 -13.63
C VAL A 325 21.46 8.52 -12.80
N THR A 326 22.34 9.34 -13.37
CA THR A 326 23.43 9.99 -12.63
C THR A 326 23.13 11.49 -12.59
N ILE A 327 23.06 12.06 -11.41
CA ILE A 327 22.77 13.47 -11.18
C ILE A 327 24.06 14.18 -10.78
N SER A 328 24.36 15.32 -11.43
CA SER A 328 25.41 16.23 -10.99
C SER A 328 24.79 17.46 -10.35
N LEU A 329 25.44 18.02 -9.33
CA LEU A 329 25.03 19.25 -8.64
C LEU A 329 25.89 20.43 -9.06
N GLU A 330 25.38 21.65 -8.87
CA GLU A 330 26.14 22.87 -9.12
C GLU A 330 27.26 23.06 -8.07
N ASP A 331 26.94 22.73 -6.82
CA ASP A 331 27.87 22.87 -5.69
C ASP A 331 28.58 21.55 -5.39
N GLU A 332 29.83 21.64 -4.94
CA GLU A 332 30.58 20.50 -4.42
C GLU A 332 30.17 20.20 -2.98
N ILE A 333 29.17 19.34 -2.81
CA ILE A 333 28.71 18.85 -1.52
C ILE A 333 29.30 17.47 -1.28
N ASP A 334 29.71 17.21 -0.04
CA ASP A 334 30.14 15.88 0.35
C ASP A 334 28.92 14.95 0.53
N ILE A 335 28.74 14.07 -0.44
CA ILE A 335 27.63 13.11 -0.54
C ILE A 335 28.23 11.72 -0.72
N SER A 336 27.68 10.76 0.01
CA SER A 336 28.11 9.38 0.01
C SER A 336 26.98 8.42 -0.33
N ARG A 337 27.32 7.15 -0.58
CA ARG A 337 26.32 6.07 -0.67
C ARG A 337 25.49 6.03 0.62
N GLY A 338 24.18 5.93 0.48
CA GLY A 338 23.24 5.92 1.59
C GLY A 338 22.63 7.28 1.91
N ASP A 339 23.17 8.37 1.35
CA ASP A 339 22.54 9.68 1.40
C ASP A 339 21.37 9.75 0.41
N MET A 340 20.54 10.77 0.52
CA MET A 340 19.35 10.91 -0.31
C MET A 340 19.16 12.35 -0.78
N LEU A 341 18.87 12.54 -2.08
CA LEU A 341 18.39 13.82 -2.60
C LEU A 341 16.87 13.86 -2.52
N VAL A 342 16.35 14.95 -1.99
CA VAL A 342 14.91 15.22 -1.85
C VAL A 342 14.60 16.66 -2.22
N ARG A 343 13.34 17.04 -2.37
CA ARG A 343 12.94 18.44 -2.46
C ARG A 343 13.01 19.12 -1.09
N PRO A 344 13.44 20.39 -0.99
CA PRO A 344 13.53 21.10 0.30
C PRO A 344 12.21 21.13 1.08
N ASN A 345 11.09 21.27 0.37
CA ASN A 345 9.75 21.36 0.98
C ASN A 345 9.01 20.01 1.07
N ASN A 346 9.71 18.89 0.81
CA ASN A 346 9.12 17.56 0.83
C ASN A 346 10.13 16.53 1.34
N ILE A 347 10.41 16.60 2.65
CA ILE A 347 11.44 15.81 3.33
C ILE A 347 10.78 14.56 3.92
N PRO A 348 11.36 13.35 3.73
CA PRO A 348 10.92 12.14 4.45
C PRO A 348 11.19 12.27 5.95
N SER A 349 10.55 11.47 6.77
CA SER A 349 10.84 11.43 8.20
C SER A 349 12.27 10.95 8.45
N VAL A 350 13.10 11.80 9.07
CA VAL A 350 14.48 11.46 9.46
C VAL A 350 14.45 10.96 10.90
N ARG A 351 14.55 9.64 11.11
CA ARG A 351 14.37 9.03 12.44
C ARG A 351 15.32 7.86 12.70
N GLN A 352 15.58 7.60 13.98
CA GLN A 352 16.25 6.40 14.49
C GLN A 352 15.23 5.41 15.07
N ASP A 353 14.17 5.92 15.70
CA ASP A 353 13.11 5.13 16.32
C ASP A 353 11.84 5.20 15.50
N PHE A 354 11.30 4.04 15.13
CA PHE A 354 10.08 3.94 14.33
C PHE A 354 9.37 2.61 14.57
N GLU A 355 8.13 2.51 14.11
CA GLU A 355 7.36 1.28 14.17
C GLU A 355 7.17 0.70 12.77
N ALA A 356 7.14 -0.62 12.70
CA ALA A 356 6.95 -1.35 11.45
C ALA A 356 6.13 -2.61 11.64
N MET A 357 5.48 -3.04 10.57
CA MET A 357 5.06 -4.43 10.44
C MET A 357 6.26 -5.25 9.98
N LEU A 358 6.55 -6.34 10.67
CA LEU A 358 7.57 -7.31 10.29
C LEU A 358 6.93 -8.61 9.85
N LEU A 359 7.46 -9.18 8.77
CA LEU A 359 7.29 -10.58 8.38
C LEU A 359 8.61 -11.29 8.69
N TRP A 360 8.58 -12.24 9.63
CA TRP A 360 9.76 -13.03 9.99
C TRP A 360 9.97 -14.19 9.04
N MET A 361 11.17 -14.33 8.50
CA MET A 361 11.49 -15.25 7.40
C MET A 361 12.54 -16.30 7.77
N SER A 362 13.14 -16.22 8.98
CA SER A 362 14.12 -17.20 9.46
C SER A 362 13.43 -18.39 10.13
N GLU A 363 14.04 -19.56 9.99
CA GLU A 363 13.66 -20.75 10.78
C GLU A 363 13.99 -20.58 12.26
N ASP A 364 15.07 -19.83 12.54
CA ASP A 364 15.44 -19.47 13.89
C ASP A 364 14.47 -18.44 14.45
N GLN A 365 14.10 -18.64 15.71
CA GLN A 365 13.25 -17.69 16.42
C GLN A 365 13.96 -16.34 16.59
N MET A 366 13.22 -15.25 16.45
CA MET A 366 13.71 -13.90 16.68
C MET A 366 14.33 -13.76 18.08
N ASP A 367 15.56 -13.25 18.14
CA ASP A 367 16.19 -12.83 19.38
C ASP A 367 16.05 -11.30 19.57
N PRO A 368 15.24 -10.84 20.53
CA PRO A 368 15.06 -9.40 20.78
C PRO A 368 16.32 -8.66 21.25
N LYS A 369 17.31 -9.39 21.78
CA LYS A 369 18.57 -8.80 22.26
C LYS A 369 19.61 -8.67 21.17
N ARG A 370 19.40 -9.30 20.03
CA ARG A 370 20.33 -9.31 18.91
C ARG A 370 20.22 -8.04 18.09
N ALA A 371 21.36 -7.45 17.75
CA ALA A 371 21.43 -6.33 16.81
C ALA A 371 21.52 -6.85 15.38
N TYR A 372 20.46 -6.68 14.61
CA TYR A 372 20.40 -7.05 13.19
C TYR A 372 20.99 -5.94 12.31
N ILE A 373 21.43 -6.30 11.10
CA ILE A 373 21.76 -5.33 10.05
C ILE A 373 20.44 -4.93 9.39
N LEU A 374 20.10 -3.65 9.41
CA LEU A 374 18.95 -3.12 8.69
C LEU A 374 19.43 -2.48 7.40
N MET A 375 18.87 -2.92 6.29
CA MET A 375 19.11 -2.35 4.96
C MET A 375 17.85 -1.63 4.46
N HIS A 376 17.99 -0.32 4.25
CA HIS A 376 16.93 0.54 3.77
C HIS A 376 17.43 1.35 2.57
N THR A 377 16.81 1.18 1.42
CA THR A 377 17.25 1.78 0.15
C THR A 377 18.72 1.46 -0.16
N SER A 378 19.61 2.44 -0.11
CA SER A 378 21.07 2.28 -0.24
C SER A 378 21.83 2.38 1.09
N ARG A 379 21.10 2.54 2.21
CA ARG A 379 21.66 2.75 3.56
C ARG A 379 21.63 1.46 4.36
N GLU A 380 22.71 1.23 5.09
CA GLU A 380 22.88 0.12 6.00
C GLU A 380 23.16 0.64 7.42
N THR A 381 22.52 0.05 8.43
CA THR A 381 22.73 0.39 9.83
C THR A 381 22.43 -0.79 10.75
N ARG A 382 22.92 -0.75 11.98
CA ARG A 382 22.50 -1.72 13.01
C ARG A 382 21.16 -1.31 13.60
N ALA A 383 20.30 -2.30 13.82
CA ALA A 383 18.97 -2.11 14.39
C ALA A 383 18.70 -3.10 15.52
N LEU A 384 18.05 -2.63 16.56
CA LEU A 384 17.49 -3.44 17.64
C LEU A 384 15.98 -3.47 17.50
N ILE A 385 15.39 -4.65 17.70
CA ILE A 385 13.94 -4.80 17.79
C ILE A 385 13.57 -4.54 19.26
N GLY A 386 12.77 -3.51 19.50
CA GLY A 386 12.26 -3.18 20.82
C GLY A 386 10.99 -3.99 21.15
N ASP A 387 9.93 -3.27 21.54
CA ASP A 387 8.66 -3.91 21.93
C ASP A 387 7.98 -4.57 20.74
N ILE A 388 7.51 -5.80 20.94
CA ILE A 388 6.58 -6.47 20.05
C ILE A 388 5.17 -6.07 20.50
N LYS A 389 4.54 -5.17 19.75
CA LYS A 389 3.24 -4.62 20.12
C LYS A 389 2.13 -5.67 20.02
N TYR A 390 2.13 -6.44 18.94
CA TYR A 390 1.24 -7.58 18.72
C TYR A 390 1.69 -8.41 17.52
N LYS A 391 1.25 -9.67 17.49
CA LYS A 391 1.28 -10.52 16.30
C LYS A 391 -0.09 -10.57 15.64
N VAL A 392 -0.12 -10.84 14.35
CA VAL A 392 -1.36 -11.01 13.59
C VAL A 392 -1.54 -12.50 13.29
N ASP A 393 -2.65 -13.06 13.74
CA ASP A 393 -3.08 -14.38 13.28
C ASP A 393 -3.62 -14.24 11.85
N VAL A 394 -2.89 -14.79 10.89
CA VAL A 394 -3.24 -14.67 9.46
C VAL A 394 -4.55 -15.36 9.08
N ASN A 395 -5.07 -16.28 9.90
CA ASN A 395 -6.30 -17.01 9.64
C ASN A 395 -7.54 -16.23 10.10
N THR A 396 -7.44 -15.61 11.28
CA THR A 396 -8.54 -14.87 11.92
C THR A 396 -8.42 -13.37 11.76
N LEU A 397 -7.24 -12.87 11.35
CA LEU A 397 -6.84 -11.46 11.32
C LEU A 397 -6.92 -10.78 12.70
N SER A 398 -6.93 -11.59 13.77
CA SER A 398 -6.94 -11.09 15.14
C SER A 398 -5.52 -10.76 15.63
N ARG A 399 -5.44 -9.82 16.57
CA ARG A 399 -4.18 -9.47 17.24
C ARG A 399 -3.96 -10.38 18.44
N GLN A 400 -2.76 -10.93 18.53
CA GLN A 400 -2.31 -11.76 19.63
C GLN A 400 -1.21 -11.05 20.44
N ILE A 401 -0.97 -11.49 21.67
CA ILE A 401 0.11 -10.97 22.51
C ILE A 401 1.45 -11.13 21.80
N GLY A 402 2.26 -10.07 21.85
CA GLY A 402 3.59 -10.05 21.22
C GLY A 402 4.57 -10.96 21.97
N THR A 403 4.98 -12.03 21.34
CA THR A 403 6.09 -12.91 21.73
C THR A 403 7.13 -12.90 20.62
N PRO A 404 8.40 -13.32 20.85
CA PRO A 404 9.40 -13.42 19.78
C PRO A 404 8.88 -14.19 18.56
N PHE A 405 9.15 -13.67 17.36
CA PHE A 405 8.61 -14.23 16.13
C PHE A 405 9.25 -15.55 15.77
N LYS A 406 8.43 -16.46 15.26
CA LYS A 406 8.82 -17.68 14.56
C LYS A 406 8.64 -17.50 13.06
N LEU A 407 9.14 -18.46 12.29
CA LEU A 407 9.00 -18.48 10.83
C LEU A 407 7.56 -18.16 10.39
N ASN A 408 7.44 -17.26 9.41
CA ASN A 408 6.18 -16.82 8.79
C ASN A 408 5.22 -16.04 9.71
N GLU A 409 5.64 -15.68 10.92
CA GLU A 409 4.85 -14.83 11.78
C GLU A 409 4.97 -13.36 11.39
N ILE A 410 3.85 -12.66 11.52
CA ILE A 410 3.69 -11.25 11.16
C ILE A 410 3.25 -10.46 12.38
N GLY A 411 3.84 -9.30 12.61
CA GLY A 411 3.42 -8.45 13.72
C GLY A 411 4.00 -7.06 13.69
N ARG A 412 3.52 -6.22 14.60
CA ARG A 412 3.97 -4.84 14.78
C ARG A 412 5.03 -4.77 15.85
N VAL A 413 6.13 -4.11 15.52
CA VAL A 413 7.26 -3.92 16.42
C VAL A 413 7.72 -2.47 16.44
N SER A 414 8.41 -2.07 17.51
CA SER A 414 9.26 -0.88 17.52
C SER A 414 10.68 -1.28 17.15
N LEU A 415 11.36 -0.39 16.43
CA LEU A 415 12.76 -0.56 16.02
C LEU A 415 13.56 0.69 16.42
N SER A 416 14.79 0.46 16.84
CA SER A 416 15.78 1.51 17.10
C SER A 416 17.04 1.25 16.28
N THR A 417 17.53 2.27 15.55
CA THR A 417 18.69 2.17 14.67
C THR A 417 19.85 3.03 15.15
N LYS A 418 21.08 2.57 14.88
CA LYS A 418 22.28 3.31 15.25
C LYS A 418 22.42 4.64 14.50
N SER A 419 21.98 4.68 13.24
CA SER A 419 22.03 5.88 12.39
C SER A 419 20.63 6.22 11.90
N PRO A 420 20.28 7.52 11.73
CA PRO A 420 18.95 7.91 11.25
C PRO A 420 18.69 7.38 9.85
N LEU A 421 17.46 7.00 9.60
CA LEU A 421 16.95 6.58 8.30
C LEU A 421 16.02 7.65 7.72
N PHE A 422 15.87 7.67 6.40
CA PHE A 422 15.01 8.59 5.65
C PHE A 422 13.75 7.85 5.22
N LEU A 423 12.73 7.87 6.07
CA LEU A 423 11.58 6.97 6.01
C LEU A 423 10.33 7.69 5.51
N ASP A 424 9.69 7.12 4.51
CA ASP A 424 8.28 7.37 4.22
C ASP A 424 7.45 6.24 4.83
N SER A 425 6.15 6.44 5.06
CA SER A 425 5.28 5.31 5.41
C SER A 425 5.12 4.39 4.18
N TYR A 426 5.03 3.09 4.44
CA TYR A 426 4.90 2.11 3.36
C TYR A 426 3.65 2.34 2.49
N GLY A 427 2.58 2.84 3.11
CA GLY A 427 1.34 3.16 2.40
C GLY A 427 1.45 4.35 1.45
N GLN A 428 2.35 5.32 1.74
CA GLN A 428 2.59 6.49 0.88
C GLN A 428 3.62 6.19 -0.19
N ASN A 429 4.70 5.50 0.18
CA ASN A 429 5.80 5.17 -0.72
C ASN A 429 6.40 3.81 -0.38
N ARG A 430 5.99 2.78 -1.14
CA ARG A 430 6.50 1.41 -0.95
C ARG A 430 8.01 1.30 -1.08
N SER A 431 8.62 2.11 -1.95
CA SER A 431 10.06 2.02 -2.25
C SER A 431 10.97 2.56 -1.15
N THR A 432 10.49 3.52 -0.36
CA THR A 432 11.22 4.14 0.75
C THR A 432 10.58 3.86 2.11
N GLY A 433 9.48 3.12 2.12
CA GLY A 433 8.81 2.64 3.33
C GLY A 433 9.09 1.19 3.66
N ASN A 434 9.97 0.51 2.92
CA ASN A 434 10.36 -0.87 3.19
C ASN A 434 11.83 -0.97 3.64
N PHE A 435 12.13 -2.06 4.32
CA PHE A 435 13.50 -2.43 4.70
C PHE A 435 13.58 -3.95 4.90
N ILE A 436 14.81 -4.46 4.96
CA ILE A 436 15.07 -5.84 5.37
C ILE A 436 15.95 -5.86 6.60
N LEU A 437 15.78 -6.92 7.41
CA LEU A 437 16.71 -7.26 8.48
C LEU A 437 17.56 -8.46 8.05
N VAL A 438 18.83 -8.33 8.24
CA VAL A 438 19.84 -9.34 7.88
C VAL A 438 20.56 -9.77 9.16
N ASP A 439 20.76 -11.05 9.31
CA ASP A 439 21.52 -11.62 10.41
C ASP A 439 23.01 -11.27 10.25
N PRO A 440 23.66 -10.72 11.29
CA PRO A 440 25.05 -10.27 11.18
C PRO A 440 26.09 -11.37 11.04
N ASP A 441 25.77 -12.61 11.40
CA ASP A 441 26.72 -13.73 11.39
C ASP A 441 26.57 -14.57 10.11
N THR A 442 25.32 -14.83 9.71
CA THR A 442 25.02 -15.65 8.54
C THR A 442 24.83 -14.86 7.26
N PHE A 443 24.61 -13.55 7.36
CA PHE A 443 24.24 -12.64 6.25
C PHE A 443 22.96 -13.04 5.51
N LEU A 444 22.12 -13.86 6.13
CA LEU A 444 20.81 -14.22 5.60
C LEU A 444 19.77 -13.16 5.95
N THR A 445 18.85 -12.91 5.03
CA THR A 445 17.68 -12.07 5.31
C THR A 445 16.74 -12.79 6.26
N VAL A 446 16.53 -12.23 7.44
CA VAL A 446 15.69 -12.82 8.50
C VAL A 446 14.31 -12.20 8.60
N ALA A 447 14.12 -10.97 8.12
CA ALA A 447 12.81 -10.34 8.09
C ALA A 447 12.70 -9.29 6.98
N SER A 448 11.46 -9.09 6.53
CA SER A 448 11.05 -7.91 5.73
C SER A 448 10.16 -7.01 6.58
N GLY A 449 10.39 -5.70 6.50
CA GLY A 449 9.68 -4.71 7.29
C GLY A 449 9.02 -3.64 6.45
N MET A 450 7.84 -3.22 6.88
CA MET A 450 7.04 -2.14 6.29
C MET A 450 6.84 -1.05 7.34
N VAL A 451 7.40 0.13 7.09
CA VAL A 451 7.32 1.29 7.98
C VAL A 451 5.88 1.74 8.09
N LEU A 452 5.40 1.83 9.32
CA LEU A 452 4.06 2.31 9.60
C LEU A 452 4.03 3.83 9.68
N ASP A 453 2.92 4.39 9.20
CA ASP A 453 2.63 5.79 9.47
C ASP A 453 2.38 5.92 10.97
N ARG A 454 3.22 6.68 11.65
CA ARG A 454 2.92 7.08 13.01
C ARG A 454 1.95 8.27 12.91
N GLY A 455 0.70 8.06 13.13
CA GLY A 455 -0.02 8.99 13.97
C GLY A 455 0.83 9.10 15.25
N GLU A 456 1.35 10.27 15.55
CA GLU A 456 2.30 10.59 16.62
C GLU A 456 2.20 9.68 17.83
N SER A 457 3.16 8.79 18.05
CA SER A 457 3.22 7.96 19.25
C SER A 457 3.86 8.76 20.36
N SER A 458 3.09 8.90 21.40
CA SER A 458 3.49 9.35 22.72
C SER A 458 4.80 8.68 23.21
N ASN A 459 5.92 9.31 22.98
CA ASN A 459 7.13 9.33 23.81
C ASN A 459 8.15 10.28 23.18
N SER A 460 7.78 11.53 23.03
CA SER A 460 8.72 12.63 23.09
C SER A 460 8.31 13.51 24.24
N HIS A 461 9.04 13.40 25.35
CA HIS A 461 9.24 14.53 26.23
C HIS A 461 9.95 15.64 25.43
N LEU A 462 9.25 16.22 24.49
CA LEU A 462 9.59 17.46 23.83
C LEU A 462 8.30 18.28 23.78
N ARG A 463 8.21 19.12 24.81
CA ARG A 463 7.56 20.44 24.87
C ARG A 463 6.35 20.61 23.97
N THR A 464 5.21 20.76 24.59
CA THR A 464 4.13 21.63 24.14
C THR A 464 4.72 22.96 23.66
N GLY A 465 5.10 23.00 22.40
CA GLY A 465 5.55 24.16 21.69
C GLY A 465 4.99 24.04 20.29
N ASP A 466 3.99 24.79 20.01
CA ASP A 466 3.47 25.26 18.74
C ASP A 466 3.66 24.26 17.55
N ILE A 467 2.55 23.70 17.09
CA ILE A 467 2.43 23.17 15.75
C ILE A 467 2.88 24.31 14.84
N GLN A 468 4.11 24.29 14.36
CA GLN A 468 4.54 25.19 13.32
C GLN A 468 3.69 24.88 12.09
N VAL A 469 2.74 25.73 11.85
CA VAL A 469 2.11 25.89 10.54
C VAL A 469 3.29 26.09 9.57
N ALA A 470 3.35 25.28 8.51
CA ALA A 470 4.39 25.44 7.50
C ALA A 470 4.42 26.93 7.10
N ASN A 471 5.59 27.55 7.20
CA ASN A 471 5.75 28.99 7.02
C ASN A 471 5.37 29.50 5.63
N ASP A 472 5.09 28.61 4.69
CA ASP A 472 4.78 28.91 3.28
C ASP A 472 3.29 28.67 2.92
N ILE A 473 2.40 28.49 3.91
CA ILE A 473 0.96 28.42 3.65
C ILE A 473 0.40 29.84 3.71
N HIS A 474 0.17 30.45 2.57
CA HIS A 474 -0.61 31.67 2.46
C HIS A 474 -2.09 31.29 2.54
N LYS A 475 -2.79 31.90 3.50
CA LYS A 475 -4.25 31.82 3.56
C LYS A 475 -4.80 32.59 2.38
N GLU A 476 -5.34 31.89 1.39
CA GLU A 476 -6.04 32.51 0.28
C GLU A 476 -7.43 32.94 0.77
N GLU A 477 -7.70 34.24 0.74
CA GLU A 477 -9.02 34.77 1.07
C GLU A 477 -9.92 34.67 -0.16
N GLY A 478 -10.98 33.88 -0.04
CA GLY A 478 -11.98 33.79 -1.09
C GLY A 478 -12.71 35.13 -1.28
N THR A 479 -13.22 35.38 -2.49
CA THR A 479 -14.02 36.60 -2.82
C THR A 479 -15.34 36.67 -2.07
N VAL A 480 -15.82 35.56 -1.47
CA VAL A 480 -17.04 35.48 -0.67
C VAL A 480 -16.67 35.18 0.78
N SER A 481 -16.80 36.17 1.66
CA SER A 481 -16.51 36.02 3.08
C SER A 481 -17.62 35.25 3.83
N ARG A 482 -17.32 34.82 5.05
CA ARG A 482 -18.30 34.23 5.96
C ARG A 482 -19.46 35.17 6.20
N GLU A 483 -19.19 36.45 6.47
CA GLU A 483 -20.20 37.48 6.72
C GLU A 483 -21.13 37.62 5.52
N ASN A 484 -20.62 37.59 4.30
CA ASN A 484 -21.42 37.66 3.08
C ASN A 484 -22.41 36.48 2.99
N ARG A 485 -21.97 35.29 3.38
CA ARG A 485 -22.82 34.08 3.42
C ARG A 485 -23.87 34.17 4.52
N GLU A 486 -23.49 34.60 5.73
CA GLU A 486 -24.40 34.79 6.86
C GLU A 486 -25.49 35.84 6.55
N ILE A 487 -25.13 36.94 5.88
CA ILE A 487 -26.08 37.93 5.38
C ILE A 487 -27.03 37.32 4.34
N SER A 488 -26.48 36.57 3.38
CA SER A 488 -27.29 35.94 2.34
C SER A 488 -28.27 34.90 2.89
N PHE A 489 -27.88 34.16 3.93
CA PHE A 489 -28.73 33.16 4.57
C PHE A 489 -29.66 33.75 5.65
N GLY A 490 -29.40 34.97 6.10
CA GLY A 490 -30.21 35.66 7.12
C GLY A 490 -30.00 35.17 8.56
N PHE A 491 -28.90 34.48 8.85
CA PHE A 491 -28.56 34.04 10.21
C PHE A 491 -27.05 33.81 10.37
N LYS A 492 -26.57 33.81 11.61
CA LYS A 492 -25.19 33.54 11.98
C LYS A 492 -24.98 32.04 12.12
N ALA A 493 -23.95 31.49 11.46
CA ALA A 493 -23.57 30.08 11.57
C ALA A 493 -22.91 29.81 12.93
N ILE A 494 -23.39 28.79 13.63
CA ILE A 494 -22.90 28.37 14.95
C ILE A 494 -22.63 26.88 15.00
N THR A 495 -21.76 26.48 15.92
CA THR A 495 -21.54 25.07 16.27
C THR A 495 -22.11 24.80 17.66
N LEU A 496 -23.13 23.94 17.74
CA LEU A 496 -23.61 23.38 18.98
C LEU A 496 -22.84 22.10 19.30
N TRP A 497 -22.00 22.12 20.33
CA TRP A 497 -21.15 21.01 20.73
C TRP A 497 -21.77 20.24 21.90
N CYS A 498 -22.47 19.13 21.59
CA CYS A 498 -23.09 18.29 22.61
C CYS A 498 -22.06 17.31 23.18
N THR A 499 -21.80 17.41 24.49
CA THR A 499 -20.88 16.51 25.24
C THR A 499 -21.59 15.76 26.35
N GLY A 500 -21.05 14.63 26.78
CA GLY A 500 -21.61 13.77 27.85
C GLY A 500 -21.31 12.29 27.64
N LEU A 501 -21.67 11.44 28.60
CA LEU A 501 -21.43 10.01 28.60
C LEU A 501 -22.10 9.27 27.43
N SER A 502 -21.63 8.07 27.10
CA SER A 502 -22.35 7.17 26.17
C SER A 502 -23.76 6.92 26.74
N GLY A 503 -24.77 6.84 25.88
CA GLY A 503 -26.17 6.67 26.35
C GLY A 503 -26.82 7.91 27.02
N SER A 504 -26.12 9.06 27.12
CA SER A 504 -26.69 10.29 27.74
C SER A 504 -27.75 10.99 26.90
N GLY A 505 -27.97 10.60 25.64
CA GLY A 505 -28.97 11.19 24.77
C GLY A 505 -28.45 12.26 23.78
N LYS A 506 -27.13 12.42 23.65
CA LYS A 506 -26.49 13.40 22.71
C LYS A 506 -27.02 13.32 21.29
N SER A 507 -26.99 12.13 20.70
CA SER A 507 -27.42 11.92 19.32
C SER A 507 -28.92 12.17 19.12
N THR A 508 -29.74 11.92 20.16
CA THR A 508 -31.19 12.19 20.14
C THR A 508 -31.46 13.69 20.12
N ILE A 509 -30.79 14.45 20.99
CA ILE A 509 -30.92 15.92 21.03
C ILE A 509 -30.34 16.52 19.76
N ALA A 510 -29.18 16.07 19.30
CA ALA A 510 -28.56 16.55 18.08
C ALA A 510 -29.48 16.38 16.86
N LYS A 511 -30.17 15.23 16.72
CA LYS A 511 -31.16 15.00 15.65
C LYS A 511 -32.35 15.95 15.76
N ALA A 512 -32.87 16.19 16.97
CA ALA A 512 -33.99 17.07 17.16
C ALA A 512 -33.63 18.53 16.82
N VAL A 513 -32.44 18.98 17.23
CA VAL A 513 -31.96 20.36 16.90
C VAL A 513 -31.70 20.48 15.41
N GLU A 514 -31.07 19.52 14.77
CA GLU A 514 -30.87 19.48 13.32
C GLU A 514 -32.20 19.60 12.57
N SER A 515 -33.18 18.78 12.93
CA SER A 515 -34.54 18.84 12.33
C SER A 515 -35.21 20.20 12.55
N LYS A 516 -35.05 20.80 13.73
CA LYS A 516 -35.63 22.11 14.04
C LYS A 516 -34.99 23.23 13.23
N PHE A 517 -33.66 23.23 13.12
CA PHE A 517 -32.95 24.23 12.30
C PHE A 517 -33.35 24.09 10.82
N PHE A 518 -33.35 22.84 10.31
CA PHE A 518 -33.77 22.56 8.95
C PHE A 518 -35.19 23.01 8.65
N SER A 519 -36.16 22.76 9.57
CA SER A 519 -37.55 23.20 9.40
C SER A 519 -37.72 24.74 9.44
N GLN A 520 -36.75 25.47 9.98
CA GLN A 520 -36.70 26.94 9.98
C GLN A 520 -35.95 27.51 8.75
N GLY A 521 -35.57 26.65 7.77
CA GLY A 521 -34.81 27.07 6.59
C GLY A 521 -33.34 27.40 6.87
N ARG A 522 -32.81 27.04 8.03
CA ARG A 522 -31.38 27.24 8.38
C ARG A 522 -30.54 26.10 7.89
N PRO A 523 -29.51 26.32 7.06
CA PRO A 523 -28.55 25.29 6.70
C PRO A 523 -27.86 24.73 7.95
N VAL A 524 -27.95 23.41 8.13
CA VAL A 524 -27.43 22.72 9.30
C VAL A 524 -26.88 21.34 8.89
N TYR A 525 -25.80 20.95 9.54
CA TYR A 525 -25.24 19.61 9.37
C TYR A 525 -24.87 18.99 10.72
N ARG A 526 -25.10 17.67 10.87
CA ARG A 526 -24.82 16.96 12.11
C ARG A 526 -23.54 16.14 11.99
N LEU A 527 -22.58 16.42 12.87
CA LEU A 527 -21.35 15.63 13.05
C LEU A 527 -21.54 14.70 14.24
N ASP A 528 -21.64 13.39 13.96
CA ASP A 528 -21.77 12.35 14.98
C ASP A 528 -20.44 11.61 15.13
N GLY A 529 -20.04 11.34 16.38
CA GLY A 529 -18.75 10.72 16.69
C GLY A 529 -18.55 9.35 16.07
N ASP A 530 -19.61 8.54 16.02
CA ASP A 530 -19.54 7.21 15.43
C ASP A 530 -19.49 7.30 13.88
N ASN A 531 -20.29 8.18 13.29
CA ASN A 531 -20.26 8.41 11.84
C ASN A 531 -18.91 8.95 11.36
N LEU A 532 -18.27 9.85 12.10
CA LEU A 532 -16.93 10.33 11.77
C LEU A 532 -15.89 9.19 11.78
N ARG A 533 -16.05 8.20 12.64
CA ARG A 533 -15.17 7.02 12.71
C ARG A 533 -15.35 6.04 11.56
N PHE A 534 -16.49 6.05 10.86
CA PHE A 534 -16.66 5.28 9.62
C PHE A 534 -15.94 5.91 8.41
N GLY A 535 -15.66 7.20 8.45
CA GLY A 535 -15.06 7.96 7.35
C GLY A 535 -13.77 8.67 7.74
N LEU A 536 -13.90 9.97 8.04
CA LEU A 536 -12.79 10.90 8.30
C LEU A 536 -11.83 10.41 9.39
N ASN A 537 -12.34 9.77 10.43
CA ASN A 537 -11.59 9.33 11.61
C ASN A 537 -11.46 7.80 11.72
N LYS A 538 -11.60 7.07 10.61
CA LYS A 538 -11.52 5.59 10.60
C LYS A 538 -10.17 5.03 11.04
N ASN A 539 -9.12 5.84 10.98
CA ASN A 539 -7.77 5.50 11.42
C ASN A 539 -7.54 5.71 12.92
N LEU A 540 -8.50 6.32 13.65
CA LEU A 540 -8.38 6.61 15.08
C LEU A 540 -9.02 5.52 15.93
N GLY A 541 -8.31 5.09 16.98
CA GLY A 541 -8.79 4.19 18.02
C GLY A 541 -9.54 4.91 19.15
N PHE A 542 -9.47 4.36 20.38
CA PHE A 542 -10.12 4.90 21.57
C PHE A 542 -9.12 5.30 22.67
N SER A 543 -7.82 5.41 22.35
CA SER A 543 -6.81 5.96 23.26
C SER A 543 -7.12 7.43 23.59
N LYS A 544 -6.48 7.97 24.61
CA LYS A 544 -6.64 9.39 24.98
C LYS A 544 -6.25 10.30 23.81
N GLU A 545 -5.16 9.97 23.14
CA GLU A 545 -4.61 10.72 22.00
C GLU A 545 -5.54 10.64 20.79
N ASP A 546 -6.04 9.43 20.47
CA ASP A 546 -7.00 9.25 19.37
C ASP A 546 -8.30 9.99 19.60
N ARG A 547 -8.75 10.08 20.85
CA ARG A 547 -9.94 10.87 21.20
C ARG A 547 -9.69 12.36 21.04
N ALA A 548 -8.55 12.86 21.48
CA ALA A 548 -8.16 14.26 21.30
C ALA A 548 -8.07 14.62 19.81
N GLU A 549 -7.44 13.79 19.00
CA GLU A 549 -7.34 13.99 17.55
C GLU A 549 -8.71 13.88 16.85
N ASN A 550 -9.58 12.97 17.29
CA ASN A 550 -10.95 12.89 16.79
C ASN A 550 -11.72 14.20 17.05
N ILE A 551 -11.55 14.78 18.24
CA ILE A 551 -12.17 16.06 18.62
C ILE A 551 -11.56 17.20 17.80
N ARG A 552 -10.25 17.25 17.64
CA ARG A 552 -9.56 18.26 16.84
C ARG A 552 -10.05 18.26 15.38
N ARG A 553 -10.09 17.08 14.72
CA ARG A 553 -10.59 16.97 13.34
C ARG A 553 -12.06 17.37 13.21
N ALA A 554 -12.89 16.97 14.17
CA ALA A 554 -14.29 17.36 14.19
C ALA A 554 -14.46 18.89 14.32
N ALA A 555 -13.59 19.54 15.11
CA ALA A 555 -13.59 20.99 15.28
C ALA A 555 -13.15 21.72 14.00
N GLU A 556 -12.12 21.24 13.29
CA GLU A 556 -11.71 21.82 12.00
C GLU A 556 -12.83 21.72 10.95
N VAL A 557 -13.48 20.55 10.86
CA VAL A 557 -14.62 20.37 9.95
C VAL A 557 -15.78 21.30 10.32
N ALA A 558 -16.10 21.42 11.60
CA ALA A 558 -17.15 22.32 12.08
C ALA A 558 -16.85 23.78 11.73
N LYS A 559 -15.58 24.21 11.86
CA LYS A 559 -15.13 25.53 11.44
C LYS A 559 -15.34 25.77 9.95
N LEU A 560 -14.94 24.83 9.09
CA LEU A 560 -15.14 24.94 7.64
C LEU A 560 -16.62 25.06 7.28
N PHE A 561 -17.51 24.31 7.93
CA PHE A 561 -18.95 24.45 7.75
C PHE A 561 -19.46 25.83 8.21
N ASN A 562 -18.99 26.34 9.36
CA ASN A 562 -19.35 27.67 9.82
C ASN A 562 -18.87 28.75 8.87
N ASP A 563 -17.65 28.61 8.31
CA ASP A 563 -17.11 29.53 7.29
C ASP A 563 -17.92 29.47 5.98
N ALA A 564 -18.53 28.30 5.68
CA ALA A 564 -19.49 28.15 4.59
C ALA A 564 -20.90 28.68 4.89
N GLY A 565 -21.16 29.23 6.08
CA GLY A 565 -22.49 29.73 6.51
C GLY A 565 -23.43 28.62 6.97
N VAL A 566 -22.94 27.42 7.26
CA VAL A 566 -23.73 26.26 7.71
C VAL A 566 -23.53 26.05 9.21
N SER A 567 -24.63 26.00 9.98
CA SER A 567 -24.56 25.62 11.39
C SER A 567 -24.25 24.14 11.58
N VAL A 568 -23.53 23.81 12.65
CA VAL A 568 -23.13 22.44 12.93
C VAL A 568 -23.67 21.98 14.28
N VAL A 569 -24.16 20.73 14.35
CA VAL A 569 -24.53 20.09 15.60
C VAL A 569 -23.62 18.90 15.82
N CYS A 570 -22.66 19.01 16.74
CA CYS A 570 -21.74 17.96 17.09
C CYS A 570 -22.28 17.08 18.22
N SER A 571 -22.27 15.74 18.08
CA SER A 571 -22.57 14.79 19.14
C SER A 571 -21.36 13.89 19.40
N LEU A 572 -20.51 14.29 20.35
CA LEU A 572 -19.23 13.67 20.64
C LEU A 572 -19.08 13.37 22.14
N ILE A 573 -18.48 12.22 22.47
CA ILE A 573 -17.99 12.00 23.83
C ILE A 573 -16.66 12.76 23.94
N SER A 574 -16.68 13.99 24.43
CA SER A 574 -15.49 14.83 24.63
C SER A 574 -15.22 14.95 26.13
N PRO A 575 -14.61 13.92 26.78
CA PRO A 575 -14.58 13.81 28.22
C PRO A 575 -13.63 14.81 28.88
N MET A 576 -12.56 15.22 28.18
CA MET A 576 -11.54 16.09 28.73
C MET A 576 -11.86 17.57 28.45
N ARG A 577 -11.68 18.40 29.46
CA ARG A 577 -11.88 19.85 29.35
C ARG A 577 -10.94 20.47 28.32
N GLU A 578 -9.68 20.06 28.35
CA GLU A 578 -8.62 20.54 27.46
C GLU A 578 -8.99 20.38 25.99
N ASP A 579 -9.56 19.22 25.62
CA ASP A 579 -9.97 18.93 24.24
C ASP A 579 -11.13 19.83 23.79
N ARG A 580 -12.09 20.10 24.69
CA ARG A 580 -13.22 20.98 24.40
C ARG A 580 -12.79 22.45 24.30
N GLU A 581 -11.87 22.90 25.15
CA GLU A 581 -11.27 24.24 25.06
C GLU A 581 -10.46 24.40 23.78
N HIS A 582 -9.75 23.35 23.34
CA HIS A 582 -9.05 23.35 22.06
C HIS A 582 -10.03 23.45 20.88
N ALA A 583 -11.11 22.67 20.88
CA ALA A 583 -12.17 22.75 19.88
C ALA A 583 -12.81 24.16 19.83
N ARG A 584 -13.05 24.78 20.98
CA ARG A 584 -13.55 26.17 21.10
C ARG A 584 -12.61 27.19 20.45
N LYS A 585 -11.28 27.02 20.63
CA LYS A 585 -10.28 27.88 20.00
C LYS A 585 -10.28 27.75 18.49
N ILE A 586 -10.38 26.51 17.97
CA ILE A 586 -10.41 26.23 16.53
C ILE A 586 -11.66 26.84 15.87
N ILE A 587 -12.84 26.61 16.43
CA ILE A 587 -14.11 27.03 15.86
C ILE A 587 -14.34 28.54 16.01
N GLY A 588 -13.82 29.11 17.09
CA GLY A 588 -14.02 30.50 17.48
C GLY A 588 -15.05 30.64 18.60
N VAL A 589 -14.70 31.45 19.61
CA VAL A 589 -15.49 31.63 20.85
C VAL A 589 -16.93 32.07 20.59
N ASP A 590 -17.13 32.96 19.61
CA ASP A 590 -18.44 33.51 19.26
C ASP A 590 -19.34 32.56 18.48
N SER A 591 -18.78 31.47 17.95
CA SER A 591 -19.51 30.48 17.15
C SER A 591 -19.65 29.14 17.85
N PHE A 592 -19.04 28.95 19.02
CA PHE A 592 -19.02 27.70 19.77
C PHE A 592 -19.93 27.73 20.97
N ILE A 593 -20.96 26.89 20.97
CA ILE A 593 -21.90 26.71 22.09
C ILE A 593 -21.73 25.31 22.61
N GLU A 594 -21.25 25.16 23.85
CA GLU A 594 -21.12 23.87 24.51
C GLU A 594 -22.40 23.49 25.26
N LEU A 595 -22.92 22.29 24.99
CA LEU A 595 -24.07 21.72 25.68
C LEU A 595 -23.66 20.44 26.39
N TYR A 596 -23.59 20.48 27.71
CA TYR A 596 -23.33 19.30 28.52
C TYR A 596 -24.61 18.57 28.90
N LEU A 597 -24.71 17.27 28.58
CA LEU A 597 -25.80 16.40 28.98
C LEU A 597 -25.43 15.67 30.26
N ASN A 598 -25.92 16.19 31.39
CA ASN A 598 -25.67 15.68 32.72
C ASN A 598 -26.63 14.53 33.06
N THR A 599 -26.58 13.45 32.27
CA THR A 599 -27.35 12.24 32.57
C THR A 599 -26.57 11.37 33.53
N PRO A 600 -27.15 10.95 34.67
CA PRO A 600 -26.47 10.08 35.63
C PRO A 600 -25.99 8.79 34.96
N ILE A 601 -24.81 8.29 35.39
CA ILE A 601 -24.22 7.08 34.82
C ILE A 601 -25.14 5.86 34.95
N SER A 602 -25.91 5.76 36.06
CA SER A 602 -26.89 4.71 36.27
C SER A 602 -27.99 4.68 35.20
N GLU A 603 -28.41 5.85 34.72
CA GLU A 603 -29.38 5.95 33.62
C GLU A 603 -28.74 5.63 32.26
N CYS A 604 -27.48 6.01 32.08
CA CYS A 604 -26.72 5.66 30.88
C CYS A 604 -26.49 4.15 30.77
N GLU A 605 -26.19 3.49 31.91
CA GLU A 605 -26.04 2.03 32.00
C GLU A 605 -27.36 1.27 31.75
N LYS A 606 -28.48 1.77 32.26
CA LYS A 606 -29.81 1.17 31.99
C LYS A 606 -30.15 1.23 30.49
N ARG A 607 -29.79 2.32 29.82
CA ARG A 607 -30.10 2.50 28.40
C ARG A 607 -29.20 1.66 27.51
N ASP A 608 -27.93 1.56 27.83
CA ASP A 608 -26.84 0.83 27.14
C ASP A 608 -27.16 0.35 25.71
N PRO A 609 -27.45 1.25 24.75
CA PRO A 609 -28.03 0.88 23.44
C PRO A 609 -27.14 -0.03 22.60
N HIS A 610 -25.86 -0.11 22.94
CA HIS A 610 -24.85 -0.89 22.21
C HIS A 610 -24.15 -1.95 23.07
N GLY A 611 -24.62 -2.18 24.31
CA GLY A 611 -24.02 -3.15 25.24
C GLY A 611 -22.61 -2.77 25.71
N LEU A 612 -22.20 -1.51 25.55
CA LEU A 612 -20.84 -1.05 25.86
C LEU A 612 -20.55 -1.00 27.35
N TYR A 613 -21.54 -0.61 28.16
CA TYR A 613 -21.42 -0.59 29.62
C TYR A 613 -21.28 -2.01 30.18
N LYS A 614 -22.05 -2.96 29.65
CA LYS A 614 -21.95 -4.38 30.03
C LYS A 614 -20.55 -4.91 29.75
N LYS A 615 -19.99 -4.63 28.56
CA LYS A 615 -18.63 -5.02 28.16
C LYS A 615 -17.55 -4.34 28.99
N ALA A 616 -17.75 -3.08 29.37
CA ALA A 616 -16.81 -2.37 30.24
C ALA A 616 -16.80 -2.93 31.67
N ARG A 617 -17.96 -3.33 32.21
CA ARG A 617 -18.07 -3.97 33.54
C ARG A 617 -17.48 -5.39 33.58
N THR A 618 -17.54 -6.13 32.46
CA THR A 618 -16.90 -7.46 32.35
C THR A 618 -15.39 -7.36 32.06
N GLY A 619 -14.83 -6.16 31.90
CA GLY A 619 -13.41 -5.95 31.64
C GLY A 619 -12.97 -6.18 30.18
N GLU A 620 -13.91 -6.43 29.27
CA GLU A 620 -13.64 -6.56 27.85
C GLU A 620 -13.17 -5.23 27.22
N ILE A 621 -13.61 -4.10 27.77
CA ILE A 621 -13.18 -2.74 27.36
C ILE A 621 -12.40 -2.13 28.52
N LYS A 622 -11.07 -1.96 28.34
CA LYS A 622 -10.16 -1.53 29.40
C LYS A 622 -10.23 -0.03 29.72
N GLU A 623 -10.58 0.83 28.74
CA GLU A 623 -10.56 2.29 28.88
C GLU A 623 -11.92 2.89 28.49
N PHE A 624 -12.94 2.64 29.29
CA PHE A 624 -14.29 3.12 29.02
C PHE A 624 -14.58 4.41 29.80
N THR A 625 -15.01 5.46 29.08
CA THR A 625 -15.31 6.78 29.65
C THR A 625 -16.41 6.72 30.70
N GLY A 626 -16.10 7.16 31.91
CA GLY A 626 -17.00 7.18 33.05
C GLY A 626 -17.01 5.91 33.91
N ILE A 627 -16.31 4.84 33.50
CA ILE A 627 -16.09 3.63 34.34
C ILE A 627 -14.62 3.48 34.70
N SER A 628 -13.76 3.30 33.70
CA SER A 628 -12.31 3.06 33.89
C SER A 628 -11.44 4.20 33.37
N SER A 629 -12.02 5.16 32.62
CA SER A 629 -11.33 6.39 32.16
C SER A 629 -11.88 7.62 32.86
N PRO A 630 -11.02 8.59 33.25
CA PRO A 630 -11.46 9.81 33.91
C PRO A 630 -12.28 10.71 32.97
N VAL A 631 -13.15 11.51 33.59
CA VAL A 631 -13.95 12.53 32.90
C VAL A 631 -13.80 13.87 33.63
N SER A 632 -13.68 14.97 32.89
CA SER A 632 -13.68 16.32 33.43
C SER A 632 -14.79 17.16 32.78
N TYR A 633 -16.04 16.83 33.09
CA TYR A 633 -17.17 17.65 32.74
C TYR A 633 -17.29 18.80 33.76
N THR A 634 -17.14 20.06 33.32
CA THR A 634 -17.43 21.22 34.14
C THR A 634 -18.90 21.53 34.07
N HIS A 635 -19.49 21.94 35.20
CA HIS A 635 -20.82 22.56 35.21
C HIS A 635 -20.78 23.84 34.40
N LEU A 636 -21.43 23.83 33.25
CA LEU A 636 -21.68 25.05 32.50
C LEU A 636 -22.83 25.78 33.18
N THR A 637 -22.50 26.84 33.90
CA THR A 637 -23.44 27.91 34.15
C THR A 637 -23.68 28.54 32.79
N LEU A 638 -24.92 28.46 32.27
CA LEU A 638 -25.38 29.32 31.21
C LEU A 638 -25.05 30.76 31.62
N PRO A 639 -24.46 31.60 30.76
CA PRO A 639 -24.41 33.02 31.04
C PRO A 639 -25.88 33.50 31.13
N THR A 640 -26.34 33.74 32.34
CA THR A 640 -27.52 34.51 32.62
C THR A 640 -27.31 35.89 32.01
N ASN A 641 -28.26 36.29 31.14
CA ASN A 641 -28.39 37.58 30.51
C ASN A 641 -27.59 37.85 29.22
N ARG A 642 -28.21 37.54 28.11
CA ARG A 642 -28.44 38.48 27.02
C ARG A 642 -29.86 38.26 26.51
N GLU A 643 -30.71 39.18 26.85
CA GLU A 643 -32.00 39.41 26.22
C GLU A 643 -31.83 39.71 24.74
N VAL A 644 -32.81 39.22 23.98
CA VAL A 644 -33.20 39.40 22.59
C VAL A 644 -32.64 38.40 21.59
#